data_9ecf3c025a5449c09bc09bde44e694bf
#
_entry.id   9ecf3c025a5449c09bc09bde44e694bf
#
_cell.length_a   1.000
_cell.length_b   1.000
_cell.length_c   1.000
_cell.angle_alpha   90.00
_cell.angle_beta   90.00
_cell.angle_gamma   90.00
#
_symmetry.space_group_name_H-M   'P 1'
#
loop_
_entity.id
_entity.type
_entity.pdbx_description
1 polymer ?
#
loop_
_entity_poly.entity_id
_entity_poly.type
_entity_poly.pdbx_seq_one_letter_code
_entity_poly.pdbx_strand_id
1 'polypeptide(L)'
;MWEIKTVKQILRLLPMFFILIMGCEEYRLKVVEEKRVINTYPFSEPNPIPILTQDKRLYPYHKFLGYSHEAVPQEWNVIKMENKHIEVYVLPEAGGKVWGAIDKSNGEEFIYRNEVMKFRNISLRGPWTSGGIEFNFGVIGHTPSTATPVDYITRRNKDGSVSTFVGGMDLPSRTQWRVEIKVEKGRANFETKAIWYNPTPMVQPYYNWMTAAAFAQDDLELVLPGNQYLKHSGEVKPWPIDVEGRNLSIYDNNRFEGHKSYHVVGEWKNFFGGYYHNDDYGFGHWANHDEMPGQKLWLWALSSEGGIWEDHLTDTDGQYVEFQAGRQLVQYSPGNHNNPIRKAGFDPYATDNWSEYWFPVKGTGGIKETSKNGVMNVEVDGDKIQISVHSFIQSNGKLKVISGDSTIFEQEVPFQPMVLHSFQLNHPYQTDFEVIVENLDLHYLSNPSPLRIDRPYQLEQSILTDLSDGDQKFHAGYELLKERHYQKAQDLFEEILEKSPNHLHANKGMADLYFRSGKYIDGIKSIRKNLQMNAYDAESNFLAGNLYRALRQYTNAREAFGWAARSMEFRSGAFAQIAEIYLSENKWDMAIEYANKSIDFNRYNINAYEVLIIANRKLGKITETKKYIKTLLSIDPLNHFANLESYFLNPIDTFWDKYISAIKNEYPDQIHLELAISYFNRGLNEDALDLLIVLSDSTNNPLIQLWMSYLMNEPSGLEVISGANSDFIFPYRRESISALEWASQNSDQWEWSYFLALNYWAKDRDTEALKLMNAFKAIPDHGPFYSARAYLRNKYNNSGVEKDLDRSILYDGNSWPIQLNAVKYYQDNNSWSKALELSEKANNQFPNNFNIEIMHAKSLLYLGRYDECIDLLKKARVLPSEMARESRQLYEWAYIGKSLGLIKNNKILAARNSIESSREWPKNLGIGKPYKPDERLQNFLDAYLDESEDISNLKKNLTKISKESSGYALILIKSIMKILG
;
A
#
# COMPACT_ATOMS: atom_id res chain seq x y z
N MET A 1 54.31 52.67 -31.74
CA MET A 1 54.34 52.32 -30.25
C MET A 1 53.03 52.75 -29.57
N TRP A 2 52.08 53.30 -30.23
CA TRP A 2 50.76 53.67 -29.69
C TRP A 2 49.69 52.63 -29.96
N GLU A 3 49.79 51.87 -31.03
CA GLU A 3 48.79 50.80 -31.35
C GLU A 3 48.89 49.55 -30.52
N ILE A 4 50.05 49.20 -29.96
CA ILE A 4 50.23 48.00 -29.17
C ILE A 4 49.68 48.13 -27.73
N LYS A 5 49.55 49.34 -27.20
CA LYS A 5 48.95 49.58 -25.89
C LYS A 5 47.45 49.46 -25.87
N THR A 6 46.76 49.83 -26.95
CA THR A 6 45.31 49.80 -27.06
C THR A 6 44.80 48.34 -27.22
N VAL A 7 45.53 47.51 -27.97
CA VAL A 7 45.18 46.08 -28.15
C VAL A 7 45.39 45.30 -26.85
N LYS A 8 46.44 45.60 -26.03
CA LYS A 8 46.62 44.95 -24.74
C LYS A 8 45.57 45.33 -23.66
N GLN A 9 44.96 46.50 -23.76
CA GLN A 9 43.87 46.90 -22.86
C GLN A 9 42.55 46.26 -23.28
N ILE A 10 42.26 46.11 -24.58
CA ILE A 10 41.06 45.40 -25.07
C ILE A 10 41.15 43.90 -24.76
N LEU A 11 42.34 43.28 -24.89
CA LEU A 11 42.57 41.88 -24.52
C LEU A 11 42.50 41.58 -23.00
N ARG A 12 42.65 42.60 -22.15
CA ARG A 12 42.44 42.41 -20.69
C ARG A 12 41.00 42.63 -20.26
N LEU A 13 40.16 43.27 -21.04
CA LEU A 13 38.76 43.50 -20.77
C LEU A 13 37.87 42.34 -21.33
N LEU A 14 38.33 41.63 -22.35
CA LEU A 14 37.60 40.48 -22.89
C LEU A 14 37.35 39.32 -21.87
N PRO A 15 38.32 38.87 -21.09
CA PRO A 15 38.02 37.85 -20.07
C PRO A 15 37.13 38.33 -18.95
N MET A 16 37.17 39.64 -18.61
CA MET A 16 36.29 40.21 -17.60
C MET A 16 34.83 40.39 -18.06
N PHE A 17 34.65 40.63 -19.38
CA PHE A 17 33.29 40.64 -19.98
C PHE A 17 32.75 39.24 -20.22
N PHE A 18 33.60 38.25 -20.51
CA PHE A 18 33.23 36.84 -20.57
C PHE A 18 32.89 36.26 -19.20
N ILE A 19 33.61 36.66 -18.12
CA ILE A 19 33.31 36.27 -16.75
C ILE A 19 31.99 36.92 -16.25
N LEU A 20 31.68 38.14 -16.68
CA LEU A 20 30.41 38.82 -16.38
C LEU A 20 29.23 38.29 -17.19
N ILE A 21 29.45 37.69 -18.38
CA ILE A 21 28.41 37.06 -19.17
C ILE A 21 28.21 35.59 -18.74
N MET A 22 29.23 34.91 -18.21
CA MET A 22 29.07 33.59 -17.57
C MET A 22 28.41 33.65 -16.18
N GLY A 23 28.24 34.84 -15.60
CA GLY A 23 27.67 35.02 -14.25
C GLY A 23 26.15 35.17 -14.19
N CYS A 24 25.44 35.06 -15.31
CA CYS A 24 23.97 35.13 -15.37
C CYS A 24 23.39 34.03 -16.27
N GLU A 25 23.76 32.78 -16.08
CA GLU A 25 22.81 31.73 -16.41
C GLU A 25 21.73 31.79 -15.33
N GLU A 26 20.62 32.43 -15.70
CA GLU A 26 19.41 32.38 -14.90
C GLU A 26 19.07 30.90 -14.71
N TYR A 27 19.25 30.38 -13.50
CA TYR A 27 18.98 28.97 -13.20
C TYR A 27 17.54 28.68 -13.58
N ARG A 28 17.37 28.06 -14.74
CA ARG A 28 16.04 27.68 -15.23
C ARG A 28 15.59 26.45 -14.48
N LEU A 29 14.39 26.54 -13.94
CA LEU A 29 13.67 25.37 -13.43
C LEU A 29 13.59 24.33 -14.56
N LYS A 30 14.10 23.11 -14.32
CA LYS A 30 14.19 22.03 -15.31
C LYS A 30 13.31 20.86 -14.90
N VAL A 31 12.74 20.20 -15.88
CA VAL A 31 12.17 18.86 -15.79
C VAL A 31 12.67 18.06 -17.00
N VAL A 32 13.26 16.90 -16.73
CA VAL A 32 13.87 16.04 -17.73
C VAL A 32 13.47 14.61 -17.47
N GLU A 33 13.03 13.91 -18.50
CA GLU A 33 12.90 12.45 -18.49
C GLU A 33 14.20 11.87 -19.05
N GLU A 34 14.87 11.03 -18.27
CA GLU A 34 16.15 10.45 -18.64
C GLU A 34 16.19 8.95 -18.33
N LYS A 35 16.95 8.23 -19.13
CA LYS A 35 17.22 6.82 -18.85
C LYS A 35 18.45 6.72 -17.95
N ARG A 36 18.30 6.01 -16.82
CA ARG A 36 19.42 5.71 -15.90
C ARG A 36 19.58 4.21 -15.74
N VAL A 37 20.82 3.77 -15.82
CA VAL A 37 21.18 2.40 -15.49
C VAL A 37 21.37 2.30 -13.99
N ILE A 38 20.55 1.48 -13.32
CA ILE A 38 20.65 1.23 -11.87
C ILE A 38 20.85 -0.27 -11.68
N ASN A 39 21.75 -0.65 -10.77
CA ASN A 39 21.93 -2.04 -10.38
C ASN A 39 20.63 -2.53 -9.75
N THR A 40 20.02 -3.50 -10.37
CA THR A 40 18.69 -4.02 -9.99
C THR A 40 18.80 -5.48 -9.59
N TYR A 41 18.30 -5.82 -8.41
CA TYR A 41 18.09 -7.19 -7.95
C TYR A 41 16.62 -7.56 -8.25
N PRO A 42 16.37 -8.23 -9.38
CA PRO A 42 15.02 -8.41 -9.87
C PRO A 42 14.20 -9.43 -9.07
N PHE A 43 12.90 -9.38 -9.25
CA PHE A 43 11.97 -10.44 -8.87
C PHE A 43 11.62 -11.32 -10.09
N SER A 44 11.08 -12.51 -9.82
CA SER A 44 10.74 -13.49 -10.84
C SER A 44 9.51 -13.10 -11.66
N GLU A 45 9.21 -13.92 -12.66
CA GLU A 45 7.91 -13.90 -13.35
C GLU A 45 6.75 -14.09 -12.33
N PRO A 46 5.55 -13.58 -12.65
CA PRO A 46 4.40 -13.70 -11.78
C PRO A 46 3.98 -15.17 -11.59
N ASN A 47 3.42 -15.48 -10.42
CA ASN A 47 2.85 -16.78 -10.13
C ASN A 47 1.60 -17.00 -11.00
N PRO A 48 1.53 -18.06 -11.82
CA PRO A 48 0.37 -18.33 -12.69
C PRO A 48 -0.86 -18.81 -11.91
N ILE A 49 -0.68 -19.32 -10.69
CA ILE A 49 -1.79 -19.74 -9.82
C ILE A 49 -2.54 -18.48 -9.36
N PRO A 50 -3.89 -18.42 -9.55
CA PRO A 50 -4.66 -17.27 -9.11
C PRO A 50 -4.44 -16.93 -7.63
N ILE A 51 -4.21 -15.65 -7.33
CA ILE A 51 -3.97 -15.16 -5.95
C ILE A 51 -5.12 -15.49 -4.99
N LEU A 52 -6.29 -15.86 -5.53
CA LEU A 52 -7.45 -16.34 -4.77
C LEU A 52 -7.14 -17.54 -3.85
N THR A 53 -6.10 -18.31 -4.16
CA THR A 53 -5.59 -19.41 -3.31
C THR A 53 -4.84 -18.92 -2.08
N GLN A 54 -4.53 -17.62 -1.99
CA GLN A 54 -3.72 -17.01 -0.94
C GLN A 54 -4.44 -15.84 -0.25
N ASP A 55 -4.71 -14.76 -0.98
CA ASP A 55 -5.39 -13.57 -0.47
C ASP A 55 -6.36 -12.99 -1.51
N LYS A 56 -7.66 -13.25 -1.32
CA LYS A 56 -8.73 -12.74 -2.19
C LYS A 56 -8.78 -11.22 -2.28
N ARG A 57 -8.30 -10.50 -1.25
CA ARG A 57 -8.34 -9.03 -1.21
C ARG A 57 -7.56 -8.38 -2.33
N LEU A 58 -6.52 -9.07 -2.81
CA LEU A 58 -5.62 -8.61 -3.85
C LEU A 58 -6.05 -9.01 -5.27
N TYR A 59 -7.03 -9.92 -5.40
CA TYR A 59 -7.49 -10.31 -6.74
C TYR A 59 -8.08 -9.09 -7.49
N PRO A 60 -7.67 -8.79 -8.73
CA PRO A 60 -7.07 -9.68 -9.74
C PRO A 60 -5.54 -9.55 -9.92
N TYR A 61 -4.81 -8.98 -9.00
CA TYR A 61 -3.35 -8.88 -9.15
C TYR A 61 -2.67 -10.25 -9.15
N HIS A 62 -1.46 -10.30 -9.72
CA HIS A 62 -0.57 -11.46 -9.61
C HIS A 62 0.31 -11.32 -8.37
N LYS A 63 0.81 -12.46 -7.85
CA LYS A 63 1.83 -12.50 -6.81
C LYS A 63 3.17 -12.88 -7.41
N PHE A 64 4.26 -12.35 -6.85
CA PHE A 64 5.63 -12.70 -7.22
C PHE A 64 6.30 -13.41 -6.03
N LEU A 65 6.96 -14.52 -6.29
CA LEU A 65 7.48 -15.39 -5.23
C LEU A 65 9.01 -15.52 -5.23
N GLY A 66 9.68 -15.25 -6.35
CA GLY A 66 11.13 -15.39 -6.50
C GLY A 66 11.85 -14.05 -6.46
N TYR A 67 13.05 -14.03 -5.88
CA TYR A 67 13.92 -12.85 -5.72
C TYR A 67 15.36 -13.23 -6.02
N SER A 68 16.13 -12.26 -6.56
CA SER A 68 17.52 -12.48 -6.95
C SER A 68 18.51 -12.02 -5.87
N HIS A 69 19.59 -12.80 -5.70
CA HIS A 69 20.78 -12.40 -4.98
C HIS A 69 21.77 -11.62 -5.85
N GLU A 70 21.58 -11.64 -7.17
CA GLU A 70 22.50 -11.07 -8.12
C GLU A 70 21.90 -9.81 -8.75
N ALA A 71 22.70 -8.75 -8.75
CA ALA A 71 22.34 -7.52 -9.43
C ALA A 71 22.54 -7.64 -10.94
N VAL A 72 21.65 -7.04 -11.71
CA VAL A 72 21.81 -6.82 -13.15
C VAL A 72 21.69 -5.32 -13.45
N PRO A 73 22.52 -4.75 -14.33
CA PRO A 73 22.34 -3.38 -14.80
C PRO A 73 21.00 -3.30 -15.57
N GLN A 74 20.06 -2.51 -15.06
CA GLN A 74 18.75 -2.31 -15.70
C GLN A 74 18.53 -0.82 -15.96
N GLU A 75 17.99 -0.51 -17.13
CA GLU A 75 17.62 0.85 -17.50
C GLU A 75 16.24 1.20 -16.91
N TRP A 76 16.17 2.31 -16.19
CA TRP A 76 14.97 2.87 -15.57
C TRP A 76 14.65 4.24 -16.15
N ASN A 77 13.38 4.52 -16.37
CA ASN A 77 12.91 5.86 -16.73
C ASN A 77 12.81 6.71 -15.47
N VAL A 78 13.65 7.74 -15.37
CA VAL A 78 13.75 8.64 -14.23
C VAL A 78 13.30 10.03 -14.65
N ILE A 79 12.41 10.64 -13.89
CA ILE A 79 12.03 12.03 -14.07
C ILE A 79 12.79 12.86 -13.05
N LYS A 80 13.69 13.70 -13.53
CA LYS A 80 14.43 14.67 -12.71
C LYS A 80 13.79 16.04 -12.81
N MET A 81 13.40 16.60 -11.69
CA MET A 81 12.97 17.99 -11.54
C MET A 81 13.97 18.74 -10.69
N GLU A 82 14.46 19.90 -11.15
CA GLU A 82 15.44 20.68 -10.41
C GLU A 82 15.23 22.18 -10.53
N ASN A 83 15.52 22.87 -9.44
CA ASN A 83 15.66 24.32 -9.40
C ASN A 83 17.06 24.73 -8.89
N LYS A 84 17.25 25.97 -8.46
CA LYS A 84 18.51 26.46 -7.88
C LYS A 84 18.89 25.71 -6.58
N HIS A 85 17.93 25.25 -5.81
CA HIS A 85 18.08 24.82 -4.43
C HIS A 85 18.03 23.30 -4.25
N ILE A 86 17.12 22.61 -4.98
CA ILE A 86 16.85 21.19 -4.81
C ILE A 86 16.80 20.43 -6.13
N GLU A 87 17.03 19.13 -6.04
CA GLU A 87 16.74 18.13 -7.05
C GLU A 87 15.75 17.10 -6.50
N VAL A 88 14.76 16.73 -7.30
CA VAL A 88 13.74 15.72 -6.97
C VAL A 88 13.67 14.70 -8.09
N TYR A 89 13.74 13.42 -7.74
CA TYR A 89 13.72 12.30 -8.69
C TYR A 89 12.45 11.49 -8.51
N VAL A 90 11.79 11.12 -9.61
CA VAL A 90 10.58 10.30 -9.60
C VAL A 90 10.79 9.07 -10.48
N LEU A 91 10.31 7.89 -10.01
CA LEU A 91 10.37 6.61 -10.71
C LEU A 91 8.96 6.13 -11.08
N PRO A 92 8.45 6.44 -12.28
CA PRO A 92 7.12 5.98 -12.72
C PRO A 92 7.00 4.45 -12.81
N GLU A 93 8.10 3.77 -13.15
CA GLU A 93 8.15 2.31 -13.33
C GLU A 93 8.19 1.52 -12.01
N ALA A 94 8.40 2.22 -10.87
CA ALA A 94 8.38 1.65 -9.53
C ALA A 94 7.36 2.37 -8.64
N GLY A 95 6.07 2.20 -8.94
CA GLY A 95 4.95 2.75 -8.17
C GLY A 95 4.80 4.26 -8.24
N GLY A 96 5.54 4.96 -9.10
CA GLY A 96 5.53 6.42 -9.19
C GLY A 96 6.16 7.14 -8.01
N LYS A 97 6.92 6.41 -7.17
CA LYS A 97 7.55 6.99 -5.96
C LYS A 97 8.47 8.18 -6.28
N VAL A 98 8.57 9.13 -5.37
CA VAL A 98 9.72 10.00 -5.31
C VAL A 98 10.90 9.13 -4.93
N TRP A 99 11.88 8.98 -5.82
CA TRP A 99 13.03 8.11 -5.56
C TRP A 99 14.02 8.74 -4.57
N GLY A 100 14.15 10.06 -4.61
CA GLY A 100 14.94 10.81 -3.66
C GLY A 100 14.90 12.30 -3.89
N ALA A 101 15.40 13.08 -2.94
CA ALA A 101 15.51 14.53 -3.06
C ALA A 101 16.79 15.03 -2.39
N ILE A 102 17.48 15.96 -3.05
CA ILE A 102 18.82 16.45 -2.71
C ILE A 102 18.80 17.96 -2.47
N ASP A 103 19.42 18.41 -1.38
CA ASP A 103 19.79 19.81 -1.16
C ASP A 103 21.06 20.12 -1.98
N LYS A 104 20.94 20.98 -3.00
CA LYS A 104 22.08 21.33 -3.87
C LYS A 104 23.13 22.21 -3.20
N SER A 105 22.85 22.76 -2.02
CA SER A 105 23.81 23.62 -1.29
C SER A 105 24.94 22.84 -0.64
N ASN A 106 24.72 21.57 -0.31
CA ASN A 106 25.69 20.69 0.34
C ASN A 106 25.79 19.30 -0.32
N GLY A 107 24.79 18.92 -1.15
CA GLY A 107 24.73 17.59 -1.80
C GLY A 107 24.03 16.53 -0.95
N GLU A 108 23.51 16.89 0.25
CA GLU A 108 22.86 15.95 1.15
C GLU A 108 21.45 15.56 0.69
N GLU A 109 21.08 14.32 0.97
CA GLU A 109 19.76 13.79 0.68
C GLU A 109 18.81 14.02 1.87
N PHE A 110 17.78 14.85 1.68
CA PHE A 110 16.72 15.01 2.68
C PHE A 110 15.53 14.03 2.48
N ILE A 111 15.51 13.34 1.35
CA ILE A 111 14.77 12.10 1.11
C ILE A 111 15.77 11.10 0.59
N TYR A 112 16.00 10.05 1.36
CA TYR A 112 16.98 9.01 1.06
C TYR A 112 16.71 8.35 -0.28
N ARG A 113 17.71 8.31 -1.15
CA ARG A 113 17.67 7.68 -2.48
C ARG A 113 18.55 6.43 -2.47
N ASN A 114 17.93 5.26 -2.45
CA ASN A 114 18.67 4.01 -2.52
C ASN A 114 19.54 3.94 -3.80
N GLU A 115 20.80 3.60 -3.69
CA GLU A 115 21.76 3.47 -4.81
C GLU A 115 21.41 2.31 -5.75
N VAL A 116 20.63 1.32 -5.27
CA VAL A 116 20.23 0.13 -5.99
C VAL A 116 18.71 -0.08 -5.96
N MET A 117 18.18 -0.80 -6.95
CA MET A 117 16.80 -1.29 -6.95
C MET A 117 16.77 -2.73 -6.44
N LYS A 118 16.69 -2.90 -5.12
CA LYS A 118 16.78 -4.21 -4.45
C LYS A 118 15.38 -4.67 -4.05
N PHE A 119 14.74 -5.48 -4.91
CA PHE A 119 13.40 -5.98 -4.64
C PHE A 119 13.41 -7.14 -3.66
N ARG A 120 12.51 -7.09 -2.65
CA ARG A 120 12.34 -8.09 -1.60
C ARG A 120 10.87 -8.35 -1.32
N ASN A 121 10.58 -9.50 -0.69
CA ASN A 121 9.23 -9.95 -0.40
C ASN A 121 8.67 -9.25 0.86
N ILE A 122 8.19 -8.02 0.69
CA ILE A 122 7.67 -7.18 1.79
C ILE A 122 6.22 -6.80 1.55
N SER A 123 5.84 -6.37 0.32
CA SER A 123 4.46 -6.02 0.01
C SER A 123 3.53 -7.24 -0.01
N LEU A 124 2.21 -7.02 0.10
CA LEU A 124 1.22 -8.09 0.01
C LEU A 124 1.30 -8.87 -1.31
N ARG A 125 1.73 -8.21 -2.37
CA ARG A 125 1.92 -8.79 -3.69
C ARG A 125 3.32 -9.42 -3.88
N GLY A 126 4.22 -9.12 -2.99
CA GLY A 126 5.61 -9.58 -2.93
C GLY A 126 6.61 -8.44 -3.05
N PRO A 127 6.95 -7.94 -4.26
CA PRO A 127 8.08 -7.04 -4.46
C PRO A 127 7.88 -5.67 -3.81
N TRP A 128 8.93 -5.21 -3.16
CA TRP A 128 9.06 -3.87 -2.60
C TRP A 128 10.55 -3.48 -2.59
N THR A 129 10.85 -2.20 -2.68
CA THR A 129 12.21 -1.65 -2.58
C THR A 129 12.23 -0.43 -1.66
N SER A 130 13.29 -0.30 -0.86
CA SER A 130 13.48 0.78 0.10
C SER A 130 13.81 2.12 -0.55
N GLY A 131 13.74 3.17 0.25
CA GLY A 131 14.10 4.53 -0.14
C GLY A 131 12.99 5.33 -0.81
N GLY A 132 13.18 6.64 -0.85
CA GLY A 132 12.27 7.59 -1.45
C GLY A 132 11.00 7.88 -0.64
N ILE A 133 9.94 8.31 -1.33
CA ILE A 133 8.59 8.44 -0.77
C ILE A 133 7.68 7.50 -1.54
N GLU A 134 7.17 6.48 -0.87
CA GLU A 134 6.18 5.56 -1.40
C GLU A 134 4.76 6.08 -1.15
N PHE A 135 3.91 5.98 -2.17
CA PHE A 135 2.52 6.41 -2.12
C PHE A 135 1.60 5.21 -1.90
N ASN A 136 1.11 5.03 -0.66
CA ASN A 136 0.26 3.91 -0.28
C ASN A 136 -1.21 4.28 -0.29
N PHE A 137 -1.97 3.68 -1.21
CA PHE A 137 -3.41 3.83 -1.37
C PHE A 137 -4.07 2.46 -1.46
N GLY A 138 -5.26 2.29 -0.89
CA GLY A 138 -6.06 1.10 -1.09
C GLY A 138 -6.42 0.36 0.18
N VAL A 139 -6.10 -0.94 0.28
CA VAL A 139 -6.60 -1.83 1.32
C VAL A 139 -5.78 -1.73 2.60
N ILE A 140 -4.48 -1.97 2.52
CA ILE A 140 -3.54 -1.97 3.66
C ILE A 140 -2.09 -2.14 3.15
N GLY A 141 -1.13 -1.63 3.94
CA GLY A 141 0.30 -1.81 3.69
C GLY A 141 0.77 -1.18 2.39
N HIS A 142 1.77 -1.76 1.80
CA HIS A 142 2.33 -1.28 0.55
C HIS A 142 1.33 -1.46 -0.60
N THR A 143 1.13 -0.40 -1.40
CA THR A 143 0.19 -0.45 -2.53
C THR A 143 0.58 -1.57 -3.51
N PRO A 144 -0.38 -2.27 -4.15
CA PRO A 144 -0.06 -3.34 -5.11
C PRO A 144 0.83 -2.93 -6.28
N SER A 145 0.84 -1.65 -6.65
CA SER A 145 1.68 -1.11 -7.73
C SER A 145 3.05 -0.59 -7.27
N THR A 146 3.44 -0.76 -5.99
CA THR A 146 4.68 -0.17 -5.44
C THR A 146 5.96 -0.54 -6.18
N ALA A 147 5.99 -1.68 -6.87
CA ALA A 147 7.15 -2.19 -7.62
C ALA A 147 6.90 -2.30 -9.13
N THR A 148 5.80 -1.74 -9.63
CA THR A 148 5.37 -1.88 -11.03
C THR A 148 4.99 -0.53 -11.63
N PRO A 149 4.91 -0.38 -12.97
CA PRO A 149 4.62 0.88 -13.63
C PRO A 149 3.24 1.46 -13.26
N VAL A 150 3.19 2.78 -13.13
CA VAL A 150 1.94 3.56 -12.99
C VAL A 150 1.83 4.59 -14.13
N ASP A 151 0.64 5.16 -14.31
CA ASP A 151 0.45 6.25 -15.26
C ASP A 151 1.15 7.52 -14.78
N TYR A 152 1.70 8.29 -15.70
CA TYR A 152 2.34 9.57 -15.38
C TYR A 152 2.30 10.57 -16.55
N ILE A 153 2.38 11.85 -16.17
CA ILE A 153 2.56 12.97 -17.10
C ILE A 153 3.39 14.07 -16.43
N THR A 154 4.29 14.67 -17.18
CA THR A 154 5.05 15.85 -16.75
C THR A 154 4.56 17.11 -17.47
N ARG A 155 4.57 18.25 -16.79
CA ARG A 155 4.20 19.53 -17.39
C ARG A 155 4.88 20.72 -16.74
N ARG A 156 5.01 21.81 -17.53
CA ARG A 156 5.27 23.16 -17.01
C ARG A 156 3.93 23.83 -16.74
N ASN A 157 3.78 24.36 -15.54
CA ASN A 157 2.57 25.02 -15.10
C ASN A 157 2.57 26.52 -15.53
N LYS A 158 1.39 27.13 -15.50
CA LYS A 158 1.23 28.56 -15.86
C LYS A 158 1.92 29.51 -14.88
N ASP A 159 2.08 29.10 -13.62
CA ASP A 159 2.80 29.83 -12.58
C ASP A 159 4.32 29.72 -12.71
N GLY A 160 4.81 29.00 -13.72
CA GLY A 160 6.23 28.77 -13.97
C GLY A 160 6.83 27.59 -13.20
N SER A 161 6.06 26.91 -12.34
CA SER A 161 6.48 25.66 -11.68
C SER A 161 6.52 24.49 -12.66
N VAL A 162 7.12 23.36 -12.25
CA VAL A 162 7.04 22.09 -12.96
C VAL A 162 6.39 21.05 -12.07
N SER A 163 5.60 20.16 -12.68
CA SER A 163 4.92 19.09 -11.99
C SER A 163 5.06 17.77 -12.73
N THR A 164 5.23 16.69 -11.97
CA THR A 164 5.03 15.32 -12.44
C THR A 164 3.82 14.76 -11.69
N PHE A 165 2.83 14.30 -12.44
CA PHE A 165 1.67 13.57 -11.90
C PHE A 165 1.93 12.10 -12.08
N VAL A 166 1.72 11.32 -11.02
CA VAL A 166 1.77 9.86 -11.03
C VAL A 166 0.48 9.31 -10.44
N GLY A 167 0.07 8.11 -10.85
CA GLY A 167 -1.12 7.51 -10.25
C GLY A 167 -1.65 6.30 -11.00
N GLY A 168 -2.70 5.71 -10.47
CA GLY A 168 -3.31 4.52 -11.04
C GLY A 168 -4.72 4.26 -10.47
N MET A 169 -5.28 3.13 -10.90
CA MET A 169 -6.49 2.54 -10.35
C MET A 169 -6.08 1.34 -9.50
N ASP A 170 -6.52 1.32 -8.24
CA ASP A 170 -6.45 0.08 -7.45
C ASP A 170 -7.50 -0.90 -7.97
N LEU A 171 -7.09 -1.97 -8.62
CA LEU A 171 -7.99 -2.89 -9.32
C LEU A 171 -9.07 -3.49 -8.40
N PRO A 172 -8.74 -3.99 -7.18
CA PRO A 172 -9.74 -4.59 -6.32
C PRO A 172 -10.83 -3.64 -5.85
N SER A 173 -10.48 -2.42 -5.47
CA SER A 173 -11.43 -1.41 -4.97
C SER A 173 -11.98 -0.52 -6.09
N ARG A 174 -11.30 -0.45 -7.22
CA ARG A 174 -11.56 0.45 -8.35
C ARG A 174 -11.46 1.94 -7.98
N THR A 175 -10.91 2.25 -6.80
CA THR A 175 -10.58 3.64 -6.42
C THR A 175 -9.39 4.13 -7.24
N GLN A 176 -9.35 5.43 -7.48
CA GLN A 176 -8.30 6.03 -8.30
C GLN A 176 -7.57 7.10 -7.50
N TRP A 177 -6.25 7.07 -7.57
CA TRP A 177 -5.37 7.99 -6.86
C TRP A 177 -4.40 8.67 -7.83
N ARG A 178 -4.08 9.92 -7.52
CA ARG A 178 -3.09 10.73 -8.24
C ARG A 178 -2.27 11.51 -7.22
N VAL A 179 -0.98 11.61 -7.45
CA VAL A 179 -0.09 12.50 -6.70
C VAL A 179 0.63 13.41 -7.69
N GLU A 180 0.48 14.71 -7.49
CA GLU A 180 1.28 15.74 -8.14
C GLU A 180 2.54 15.96 -7.31
N ILE A 181 3.71 15.78 -7.88
CA ILE A 181 4.99 16.20 -7.31
C ILE A 181 5.35 17.52 -7.99
N LYS A 182 5.40 18.63 -7.22
CA LYS A 182 5.57 19.99 -7.75
C LYS A 182 6.83 20.63 -7.21
N VAL A 183 7.65 21.19 -8.13
CA VAL A 183 8.84 22.00 -7.79
C VAL A 183 8.65 23.43 -8.32
N GLU A 184 8.84 24.41 -7.45
CA GLU A 184 8.74 25.84 -7.78
C GLU A 184 10.12 26.47 -7.97
N LYS A 185 10.21 27.54 -8.80
CA LYS A 185 11.49 28.16 -9.20
C LYS A 185 12.37 28.62 -8.01
N GLY A 186 11.78 29.22 -7.01
CA GLY A 186 12.51 29.91 -5.92
C GLY A 186 12.38 29.25 -4.56
N ARG A 187 11.91 27.98 -4.47
CA ARG A 187 11.70 27.29 -3.20
C ARG A 187 12.72 26.20 -2.96
N ALA A 188 13.16 26.06 -1.72
CA ALA A 188 14.07 25.00 -1.28
C ALA A 188 13.32 23.77 -0.69
N ASN A 189 12.07 23.58 -1.06
CA ASN A 189 11.24 22.42 -0.77
C ASN A 189 10.40 22.05 -1.99
N PHE A 190 9.76 20.89 -1.95
CA PHE A 190 8.78 20.49 -2.96
C PHE A 190 7.44 20.11 -2.33
N GLU A 191 6.37 20.21 -3.11
CA GLU A 191 5.01 19.86 -2.70
C GLU A 191 4.61 18.52 -3.33
N THR A 192 3.97 17.65 -2.54
CA THR A 192 3.15 16.54 -3.03
C THR A 192 1.69 16.87 -2.79
N LYS A 193 0.87 16.82 -3.85
CA LYS A 193 -0.56 17.04 -3.75
C LYS A 193 -1.32 15.82 -4.24
N ALA A 194 -2.06 15.19 -3.35
CA ALA A 194 -2.84 14.02 -3.67
C ALA A 194 -4.30 14.39 -4.02
N ILE A 195 -4.87 13.62 -4.94
CA ILE A 195 -6.30 13.46 -5.13
C ILE A 195 -6.62 11.98 -5.19
N TRP A 196 -7.59 11.55 -4.39
CA TRP A 196 -8.04 10.17 -4.32
C TRP A 196 -9.56 10.14 -4.37
N TYR A 197 -10.15 9.31 -5.24
CA TYR A 197 -11.60 9.26 -5.37
C TYR A 197 -12.13 7.83 -5.54
N ASN A 198 -13.33 7.62 -5.02
CA ASN A 198 -14.09 6.38 -5.11
C ASN A 198 -15.19 6.53 -6.16
N PRO A 199 -15.01 6.09 -7.41
CA PRO A 199 -16.05 6.20 -8.45
C PRO A 199 -17.15 5.12 -8.32
N THR A 200 -17.08 4.27 -7.30
CA THR A 200 -18.00 3.13 -7.13
C THR A 200 -19.17 3.48 -6.21
N PRO A 201 -20.31 2.77 -6.35
CA PRO A 201 -21.47 2.99 -5.49
C PRO A 201 -21.40 2.27 -4.13
N MET A 202 -20.19 1.88 -3.70
CA MET A 202 -19.95 1.10 -2.49
C MET A 202 -18.88 1.77 -1.64
N VAL A 203 -18.95 1.58 -0.32
CA VAL A 203 -17.84 1.91 0.57
C VAL A 203 -16.64 1.04 0.19
N GLN A 204 -15.49 1.65 0.02
CA GLN A 204 -14.23 1.00 -0.28
C GLN A 204 -13.24 1.12 0.90
N PRO A 205 -12.15 0.34 0.94
CA PRO A 205 -11.10 0.56 1.93
C PRO A 205 -10.51 1.96 1.82
N TYR A 206 -10.28 2.59 2.97
CA TYR A 206 -9.62 3.89 3.07
C TYR A 206 -8.34 3.75 3.87
N TYR A 207 -7.24 3.52 3.17
CA TYR A 207 -5.91 3.39 3.75
C TYR A 207 -4.93 4.23 2.93
N ASN A 208 -4.35 5.25 3.57
CA ASN A 208 -3.32 6.07 2.95
C ASN A 208 -2.20 6.40 3.92
N TRP A 209 -0.97 6.17 3.45
CA TRP A 209 0.27 6.60 4.10
C TRP A 209 1.30 6.96 3.04
N MET A 210 1.98 8.10 3.23
CA MET A 210 3.13 8.53 2.47
C MET A 210 4.38 8.10 3.24
N THR A 211 5.05 7.05 2.77
CA THR A 211 6.19 6.44 3.46
C THR A 211 7.49 7.03 2.94
N ALA A 212 8.03 8.01 3.64
CA ALA A 212 9.31 8.64 3.31
C ALA A 212 10.47 7.98 4.06
N ALA A 213 11.65 7.95 3.45
CA ALA A 213 12.86 7.36 3.99
C ALA A 213 13.95 8.41 4.26
N ALA A 214 14.70 8.21 5.33
CA ALA A 214 15.89 8.98 5.70
C ALA A 214 16.99 8.03 6.21
N PHE A 215 18.27 8.46 6.18
CA PHE A 215 19.37 7.67 6.70
C PHE A 215 19.23 7.44 8.21
N ALA A 216 19.61 6.26 8.68
CA ALA A 216 19.70 5.96 10.09
C ALA A 216 21.13 6.23 10.58
N GLN A 217 21.26 7.17 11.55
CA GLN A 217 22.53 7.51 12.20
C GLN A 217 22.35 7.51 13.72
N ASP A 218 23.38 7.21 14.48
CA ASP A 218 23.30 7.03 15.94
C ASP A 218 22.84 8.31 16.65
N ASP A 219 23.19 9.49 16.12
CA ASP A 219 22.84 10.82 16.67
C ASP A 219 21.53 11.41 16.13
N LEU A 220 20.81 10.66 15.28
CA LEU A 220 19.53 11.12 14.74
C LEU A 220 18.50 11.33 15.84
N GLU A 221 18.08 12.58 16.01
CA GLU A 221 16.91 12.96 16.80
C GLU A 221 15.66 13.00 15.91
N LEU A 222 14.65 12.25 16.30
CA LEU A 222 13.37 12.15 15.60
C LEU A 222 12.38 13.12 16.22
N VAL A 223 11.98 14.12 15.47
CA VAL A 223 11.11 15.20 15.92
C VAL A 223 9.67 14.90 15.50
N LEU A 224 8.93 14.23 16.39
CA LEU A 224 7.50 13.96 16.22
C LEU A 224 6.75 14.60 17.39
N PRO A 225 6.06 15.73 17.16
CA PRO A 225 5.29 16.41 18.21
C PRO A 225 4.17 15.54 18.77
N GLY A 226 4.14 15.38 20.08
CA GLY A 226 3.15 14.56 20.76
C GLY A 226 3.56 14.19 22.17
N ASN A 227 2.71 13.47 22.88
CA ASN A 227 2.96 13.01 24.25
C ASN A 227 2.64 11.52 24.45
N GLN A 228 2.13 10.86 23.43
CA GLN A 228 1.79 9.45 23.41
C GLN A 228 2.08 8.88 22.01
N TYR A 229 2.23 7.54 21.92
CA TYR A 229 2.19 6.84 20.65
C TYR A 229 1.25 5.64 20.68
N LEU A 230 0.72 5.30 19.53
CA LEU A 230 -0.11 4.13 19.31
C LEU A 230 0.71 3.02 18.65
N LYS A 231 0.56 1.79 19.16
CA LYS A 231 0.99 0.58 18.44
C LYS A 231 -0.02 0.24 17.34
N HIS A 232 0.34 -0.63 16.41
CA HIS A 232 -0.60 -1.17 15.39
C HIS A 232 -1.87 -1.78 16.00
N SER A 233 -1.79 -2.32 17.22
CA SER A 233 -2.93 -2.81 17.97
C SER A 233 -3.85 -1.70 18.51
N GLY A 234 -3.44 -0.43 18.41
CA GLY A 234 -4.12 0.70 19.05
C GLY A 234 -3.77 0.88 20.54
N GLU A 235 -2.85 0.08 21.10
CA GLU A 235 -2.36 0.25 22.47
C GLU A 235 -1.62 1.57 22.61
N VAL A 236 -1.94 2.36 23.65
CA VAL A 236 -1.33 3.67 23.91
C VAL A 236 -0.13 3.53 24.84
N LYS A 237 0.96 4.23 24.53
CA LYS A 237 2.19 4.31 25.32
C LYS A 237 2.69 5.76 25.40
N PRO A 238 3.46 6.12 26.45
CA PRO A 238 4.03 7.47 26.58
C PRO A 238 5.12 7.74 25.52
N TRP A 239 5.25 9.03 25.12
CA TRP A 239 6.22 9.55 24.16
C TRP A 239 6.69 10.95 24.59
N PRO A 240 7.93 11.39 24.36
CA PRO A 240 9.06 10.57 23.84
C PRO A 240 9.74 9.73 24.92
N ILE A 241 9.49 10.01 26.20
CA ILE A 241 10.08 9.26 27.31
C ILE A 241 9.16 8.09 27.66
N ASP A 242 9.71 6.88 27.59
CA ASP A 242 8.97 5.67 27.94
C ASP A 242 8.90 5.44 29.47
N VAL A 243 8.20 4.36 29.88
CA VAL A 243 8.02 4.00 31.29
C VAL A 243 9.33 3.58 32.00
N GLU A 244 10.39 3.29 31.24
CA GLU A 244 11.71 2.94 31.76
C GLU A 244 12.66 4.15 31.77
N GLY A 245 12.19 5.33 31.37
CA GLY A 245 12.94 6.59 31.33
C GLY A 245 13.82 6.76 30.08
N ARG A 246 13.61 5.95 29.03
CA ARG A 246 14.37 6.07 27.78
C ARG A 246 13.73 7.11 26.87
N ASN A 247 14.57 7.98 26.29
CA ASN A 247 14.12 8.91 25.27
C ASN A 247 14.08 8.21 23.89
N LEU A 248 12.89 7.81 23.47
CA LEU A 248 12.65 7.07 22.22
C LEU A 248 12.82 7.93 20.96
N SER A 249 12.88 9.27 21.09
CA SER A 249 13.13 10.16 19.95
C SER A 249 14.58 10.09 19.48
N ILE A 250 15.52 9.58 20.28
CA ILE A 250 16.91 9.36 19.87
C ILE A 250 17.02 7.95 19.28
N TYR A 251 17.49 7.86 18.04
CA TYR A 251 17.57 6.59 17.30
C TYR A 251 18.33 5.52 18.10
N ASP A 252 19.51 5.82 18.65
CA ASP A 252 20.34 4.86 19.37
C ASP A 252 19.72 4.33 20.67
N ASN A 253 18.80 5.05 21.27
CA ASN A 253 18.07 4.61 22.47
C ASN A 253 17.08 3.47 22.20
N ASN A 254 16.87 3.07 20.95
CA ASN A 254 15.93 2.04 20.56
C ASN A 254 16.55 0.62 20.48
N ARG A 255 17.66 0.36 21.19
CA ARG A 255 18.37 -0.92 21.20
C ARG A 255 17.74 -2.02 22.04
N PHE A 256 16.43 -2.03 22.19
CA PHE A 256 15.68 -3.03 22.98
C PHE A 256 14.54 -3.64 22.15
N GLU A 257 14.25 -4.93 22.39
CA GLU A 257 13.20 -5.69 21.70
C GLU A 257 13.36 -5.71 20.16
N GLY A 258 12.26 -5.89 19.42
CA GLY A 258 12.22 -5.95 17.95
C GLY A 258 12.04 -4.57 17.29
N HIS A 259 11.56 -4.57 16.05
CA HIS A 259 11.27 -3.37 15.27
C HIS A 259 10.34 -2.40 16.01
N LYS A 260 10.48 -1.11 15.72
CA LYS A 260 9.67 -0.06 16.33
C LYS A 260 8.73 0.56 15.32
N SER A 261 7.51 0.81 15.76
CA SER A 261 6.50 1.53 15.01
C SER A 261 5.78 2.48 15.95
N TYR A 262 6.11 3.78 15.86
CA TYR A 262 5.59 4.82 16.72
C TYR A 262 4.64 5.72 15.95
N HIS A 263 3.32 5.56 16.15
CA HIS A 263 2.32 6.51 15.64
C HIS A 263 2.10 7.55 16.72
N VAL A 264 2.79 8.68 16.61
CA VAL A 264 2.81 9.71 17.66
C VAL A 264 1.57 10.58 17.56
N VAL A 265 0.95 10.86 18.72
CA VAL A 265 -0.29 11.60 18.85
C VAL A 265 -0.26 12.51 20.10
N GLY A 266 -1.25 13.41 20.24
CA GLY A 266 -1.48 14.21 21.43
C GLY A 266 -1.11 15.67 21.32
N GLU A 267 -0.60 16.15 20.19
CA GLU A 267 -0.41 17.57 19.92
C GLU A 267 -0.97 17.97 18.54
N TRP A 268 -1.49 19.19 18.46
CA TRP A 268 -1.90 19.81 17.21
C TRP A 268 -0.70 20.53 16.60
N LYS A 269 0.03 19.82 15.73
CA LYS A 269 1.16 20.33 14.99
C LYS A 269 1.10 19.90 13.55
N ASN A 270 1.62 20.73 12.66
CA ASN A 270 1.56 20.55 11.22
C ASN A 270 2.83 19.89 10.64
N PHE A 271 3.76 19.46 11.49
CA PHE A 271 5.06 18.99 11.03
C PHE A 271 5.60 17.83 11.86
N PHE A 272 6.53 17.10 11.27
CA PHE A 272 7.46 16.16 11.90
C PHE A 272 8.70 16.00 11.04
N GLY A 273 9.76 15.39 11.58
CA GLY A 273 11.02 15.18 10.84
C GLY A 273 12.11 14.54 11.68
N GLY A 274 13.36 14.84 11.33
CA GLY A 274 14.53 14.38 12.07
C GLY A 274 15.72 15.31 11.88
N TYR A 275 16.68 15.24 12.82
CA TYR A 275 17.88 16.06 12.81
C TYR A 275 19.11 15.24 13.21
N TYR A 276 20.17 15.33 12.39
CA TYR A 276 21.47 14.74 12.63
C TYR A 276 22.36 15.80 13.28
N HIS A 277 22.63 15.66 14.58
CA HIS A 277 23.33 16.69 15.35
C HIS A 277 24.79 16.83 14.95
N ASN A 278 25.48 15.74 14.56
CA ASN A 278 26.88 15.77 14.13
C ASN A 278 27.05 16.48 12.77
N ASP A 279 26.06 16.35 11.87
CA ASP A 279 26.12 16.92 10.52
C ASP A 279 25.46 18.31 10.46
N ASP A 280 24.82 18.73 11.57
CA ASP A 280 24.02 19.97 11.66
C ASP A 280 23.02 20.09 10.49
N TYR A 281 22.33 18.99 10.20
CA TYR A 281 21.47 18.80 9.06
C TYR A 281 20.25 17.93 9.42
N GLY A 282 19.18 18.03 8.64
CA GLY A 282 17.99 17.23 8.88
C GLY A 282 16.99 17.27 7.73
N PHE A 283 15.86 16.69 8.00
CA PHE A 283 14.75 16.55 7.06
C PHE A 283 13.41 16.79 7.75
N GLY A 284 12.40 17.20 6.99
CA GLY A 284 11.09 17.42 7.56
C GLY A 284 9.96 17.28 6.56
N HIS A 285 8.78 17.13 7.14
CA HIS A 285 7.48 17.10 6.50
C HIS A 285 6.57 18.14 7.13
N TRP A 286 5.76 18.80 6.31
CA TRP A 286 4.71 19.72 6.75
C TRP A 286 3.42 19.50 5.97
N ALA A 287 2.31 19.40 6.69
CA ALA A 287 0.95 19.41 6.14
C ALA A 287 -0.01 19.98 7.21
N ASN A 288 -1.19 20.44 6.81
CA ASN A 288 -2.22 20.78 7.78
C ASN A 288 -2.59 19.54 8.60
N HIS A 289 -2.61 19.68 9.93
CA HIS A 289 -2.89 18.55 10.83
C HIS A 289 -4.28 17.92 10.60
N ASP A 290 -5.27 18.72 10.24
CA ASP A 290 -6.62 18.23 9.92
C ASP A 290 -6.69 17.47 8.59
N GLU A 291 -5.75 17.71 7.67
CA GLU A 291 -5.60 16.93 6.43
C GLU A 291 -4.75 15.69 6.63
N MET A 292 -3.61 15.80 7.37
CA MET A 292 -2.65 14.70 7.59
C MET A 292 -2.35 14.52 9.10
N PRO A 293 -3.29 13.98 9.88
CA PRO A 293 -3.13 13.85 11.34
C PRO A 293 -2.18 12.74 11.76
N GLY A 294 -1.90 11.79 10.89
CA GLY A 294 -1.04 10.64 11.18
C GLY A 294 0.43 10.99 10.96
N GLN A 295 1.23 10.83 12.00
CA GLN A 295 2.69 10.88 11.93
C GLN A 295 3.27 9.61 12.54
N LYS A 296 4.13 8.92 11.80
CA LYS A 296 4.67 7.63 12.19
C LYS A 296 6.15 7.54 11.91
N LEU A 297 6.84 6.88 12.82
CA LEU A 297 8.21 6.44 12.66
C LEU A 297 8.25 4.92 12.56
N TRP A 298 8.99 4.38 11.59
CA TRP A 298 9.38 2.99 11.52
C TRP A 298 10.89 2.88 11.64
N LEU A 299 11.35 1.99 12.55
CA LEU A 299 12.75 1.65 12.75
C LEU A 299 12.94 0.15 12.64
N TRP A 300 13.92 -0.31 11.88
CA TRP A 300 14.42 -1.67 11.96
C TRP A 300 14.97 -1.94 13.36
N ALA A 301 14.85 -3.21 13.84
CA ALA A 301 15.47 -3.57 15.11
C ALA A 301 16.96 -3.27 15.08
N LEU A 302 17.51 -2.65 16.14
CA LEU A 302 18.93 -2.37 16.28
C LEU A 302 19.76 -3.59 16.75
N SER A 303 19.13 -4.77 16.83
CA SER A 303 19.80 -6.07 16.93
C SER A 303 20.15 -6.59 15.52
N SER A 304 20.89 -7.73 15.45
CA SER A 304 21.18 -8.38 14.17
C SER A 304 19.92 -8.77 13.38
N GLU A 305 18.76 -8.90 14.03
CA GLU A 305 17.47 -9.14 13.40
C GLU A 305 17.07 -8.02 12.43
N GLY A 306 17.26 -6.77 12.81
CA GLY A 306 17.04 -5.62 11.94
C GLY A 306 18.26 -5.29 11.07
N GLY A 307 19.48 -5.47 11.62
CA GLY A 307 20.73 -5.21 10.91
C GLY A 307 20.92 -6.03 9.64
N ILE A 308 20.39 -7.26 9.58
CA ILE A 308 20.46 -8.07 8.36
C ILE A 308 19.64 -7.47 7.19
N TRP A 309 18.65 -6.62 7.50
CA TRP A 309 17.85 -5.96 6.49
C TRP A 309 18.59 -4.84 5.76
N GLU A 310 19.69 -4.33 6.34
CA GLU A 310 20.66 -3.48 5.62
C GLU A 310 21.19 -4.23 4.40
N ASP A 311 21.78 -5.41 4.59
CA ASP A 311 22.28 -6.28 3.52
C ASP A 311 21.18 -6.70 2.52
N HIS A 312 19.92 -6.82 2.97
CA HIS A 312 18.81 -7.22 2.11
C HIS A 312 18.30 -6.08 1.24
N LEU A 313 18.40 -4.82 1.66
CA LEU A 313 17.72 -3.69 1.03
C LEU A 313 18.65 -2.69 0.35
N THR A 314 19.90 -2.58 0.80
CA THR A 314 20.92 -1.66 0.28
C THR A 314 22.19 -2.42 -0.08
N ASP A 315 23.14 -1.78 -0.74
CA ASP A 315 24.49 -2.33 -0.94
C ASP A 315 25.48 -1.64 0.00
N THR A 316 25.75 -0.35 -0.20
CA THR A 316 26.71 0.41 0.60
C THR A 316 26.12 1.59 1.37
N ASP A 317 24.85 1.91 1.13
CA ASP A 317 24.18 3.07 1.73
C ASP A 317 23.92 2.94 3.25
N GLY A 318 23.99 1.75 3.82
CA GLY A 318 23.72 1.52 5.23
C GLY A 318 22.21 1.40 5.54
N GLN A 319 21.85 1.54 6.82
CA GLN A 319 20.49 1.41 7.30
C GLN A 319 19.69 2.71 7.11
N TYR A 320 18.37 2.61 6.98
CA TYR A 320 17.46 3.73 6.89
C TYR A 320 16.32 3.64 7.92
N VAL A 321 15.65 4.76 8.14
CA VAL A 321 14.42 4.89 8.90
C VAL A 321 13.30 5.38 8.00
N GLU A 322 12.05 5.10 8.38
CA GLU A 322 10.89 5.64 7.68
C GLU A 322 10.17 6.67 8.56
N PHE A 323 9.96 7.87 8.03
CA PHE A 323 9.09 8.88 8.61
C PHE A 323 7.87 9.04 7.70
N GLN A 324 6.69 8.74 8.23
CA GLN A 324 5.50 8.52 7.43
C GLN A 324 4.38 9.48 7.80
N ALA A 325 3.75 10.07 6.80
CA ALA A 325 2.53 10.87 6.93
C ALA A 325 1.28 10.05 6.57
N GLY A 326 0.18 10.22 7.29
CA GLY A 326 -1.03 9.44 7.06
C GLY A 326 -2.33 10.21 7.24
N ARG A 327 -3.35 9.82 6.47
CA ARG A 327 -4.73 10.32 6.61
C ARG A 327 -5.44 9.80 7.87
N GLN A 328 -4.84 8.83 8.57
CA GLN A 328 -5.35 8.19 9.78
C GLN A 328 -4.31 8.27 10.90
N LEU A 329 -4.74 8.17 12.15
CA LEU A 329 -3.86 8.24 13.32
C LEU A 329 -2.96 7.02 13.48
N VAL A 330 -3.30 5.90 12.86
CA VAL A 330 -2.56 4.64 13.00
C VAL A 330 -2.67 3.80 11.73
N GLN A 331 -1.61 3.07 11.40
CA GLN A 331 -1.67 1.95 10.46
C GLN A 331 -2.28 0.75 11.19
N TYR A 332 -3.57 0.68 11.15
CA TYR A 332 -4.35 -0.24 11.97
C TYR A 332 -4.14 -1.70 11.56
N SER A 333 -3.93 -2.56 12.56
CA SER A 333 -3.82 -4.01 12.39
C SER A 333 -5.18 -4.68 12.60
N PRO A 334 -5.62 -5.60 11.73
CA PRO A 334 -6.86 -6.35 11.95
C PRO A 334 -6.86 -7.08 13.29
N GLY A 335 -8.03 -7.18 13.94
CA GLY A 335 -8.21 -7.95 15.18
C GLY A 335 -8.49 -7.12 16.42
N ASN A 336 -8.36 -5.80 16.38
CA ASN A 336 -8.74 -4.91 17.48
C ASN A 336 -10.03 -4.13 17.17
N HIS A 337 -11.11 -4.85 16.93
CA HIS A 337 -12.39 -4.31 16.48
C HIS A 337 -13.09 -3.40 17.49
N ASN A 338 -12.69 -3.48 18.75
CA ASN A 338 -13.29 -2.74 19.87
C ASN A 338 -12.49 -1.47 20.24
N ASN A 339 -11.53 -1.05 19.39
CA ASN A 339 -10.76 0.16 19.60
C ASN A 339 -11.48 1.36 18.97
N PRO A 340 -11.52 2.56 19.61
CA PRO A 340 -12.11 3.77 19.03
C PRO A 340 -11.33 4.26 17.79
N ILE A 341 -10.06 3.85 17.62
CA ILE A 341 -9.24 4.11 16.44
C ILE A 341 -9.52 3.02 15.40
N ARG A 342 -10.72 3.00 14.84
CA ARG A 342 -11.12 2.04 13.81
C ARG A 342 -10.74 2.51 12.42
N LYS A 343 -10.65 1.54 11.50
CA LYS A 343 -10.41 1.83 10.09
C LYS A 343 -11.58 2.59 9.48
N ALA A 344 -11.30 3.67 8.77
CA ALA A 344 -12.31 4.41 8.02
C ALA A 344 -12.72 3.66 6.74
N GLY A 345 -13.92 3.92 6.24
CA GLY A 345 -14.35 3.58 4.90
C GLY A 345 -14.25 4.78 3.97
N PHE A 346 -14.06 4.52 2.69
CA PHE A 346 -14.11 5.53 1.63
C PHE A 346 -15.49 5.52 1.00
N ASP A 347 -16.27 6.56 1.27
CA ASP A 347 -17.67 6.63 0.91
C ASP A 347 -17.89 6.60 -0.61
N PRO A 348 -19.08 6.13 -1.05
CA PRO A 348 -19.43 6.13 -2.46
C PRO A 348 -19.37 7.54 -3.08
N TYR A 349 -18.74 7.66 -4.25
CA TYR A 349 -18.60 8.91 -5.01
C TYR A 349 -17.90 10.05 -4.26
N ALA A 350 -17.22 9.73 -3.16
CA ALA A 350 -16.40 10.68 -2.43
C ALA A 350 -15.05 10.93 -3.12
N THR A 351 -14.54 12.14 -2.92
CA THR A 351 -13.20 12.54 -3.34
C THR A 351 -12.50 13.18 -2.17
N ASP A 352 -11.26 12.78 -1.92
CA ASP A 352 -10.38 13.36 -0.93
C ASP A 352 -9.16 14.01 -1.60
N ASN A 353 -8.65 15.08 -1.02
CA ASN A 353 -7.46 15.76 -1.52
C ASN A 353 -6.74 16.48 -0.38
N TRP A 354 -5.39 16.54 -0.47
CA TRP A 354 -4.54 17.21 0.50
C TRP A 354 -3.21 17.59 -0.13
N SER A 355 -2.42 18.47 0.56
CA SER A 355 -1.08 18.89 0.15
C SER A 355 -0.08 18.67 1.28
N GLU A 356 1.14 18.25 0.93
CA GLU A 356 2.24 17.99 1.83
C GLU A 356 3.51 18.65 1.29
N TYR A 357 4.40 19.12 2.17
CA TYR A 357 5.68 19.74 1.82
C TYR A 357 6.83 18.98 2.46
N TRP A 358 7.85 18.69 1.67
CA TRP A 358 9.05 17.95 2.06
C TRP A 358 10.26 18.84 1.90
N PHE A 359 11.12 18.92 2.91
CA PHE A 359 12.17 19.94 2.97
C PHE A 359 13.42 19.48 3.73
N PRO A 360 14.62 20.01 3.34
CA PRO A 360 15.84 19.89 4.11
C PRO A 360 15.85 20.89 5.28
N VAL A 361 16.57 20.54 6.35
CA VAL A 361 16.86 21.43 7.49
C VAL A 361 18.35 21.56 7.62
N LYS A 362 18.88 22.79 7.79
CA LYS A 362 20.33 23.02 7.81
C LYS A 362 20.73 24.08 8.82
N GLY A 363 21.69 23.73 9.71
CA GLY A 363 22.37 24.67 10.60
C GLY A 363 21.52 25.18 11.75
N THR A 364 20.34 24.61 12.02
CA THR A 364 19.44 25.11 13.07
C THR A 364 19.74 24.54 14.46
N GLY A 365 20.54 23.50 14.58
CA GLY A 365 20.78 22.77 15.83
C GLY A 365 19.60 21.91 16.28
N GLY A 366 18.51 21.82 15.50
CA GLY A 366 17.28 21.09 15.81
C GLY A 366 16.05 21.67 15.13
N ILE A 367 14.87 21.11 15.43
CA ILE A 367 13.58 21.55 14.88
C ILE A 367 12.59 21.74 16.03
N LYS A 368 12.05 22.94 16.22
CA LYS A 368 11.00 23.22 17.19
C LYS A 368 9.71 23.68 16.53
N GLU A 369 9.79 24.37 15.39
CA GLU A 369 8.62 24.80 14.62
C GLU A 369 8.94 24.82 13.13
N THR A 370 7.97 24.46 12.32
CA THR A 370 8.09 24.56 10.86
C THR A 370 6.80 25.03 10.22
N SER A 371 6.95 25.59 9.03
CA SER A 371 5.85 25.88 8.10
C SER A 371 6.22 25.41 6.69
N LYS A 372 5.33 25.54 5.75
CA LYS A 372 5.67 25.36 4.32
C LYS A 372 6.72 26.37 3.81
N ASN A 373 7.08 27.40 4.58
CA ASN A 373 7.95 28.51 4.16
C ASN A 373 9.28 28.56 4.91
N GLY A 374 9.44 27.84 6.05
CA GLY A 374 10.68 27.87 6.82
C GLY A 374 10.68 26.94 8.02
N VAL A 375 11.82 26.88 8.70
CA VAL A 375 12.04 26.09 9.92
C VAL A 375 12.70 26.97 10.98
N MET A 376 12.36 26.72 12.23
CA MET A 376 12.89 27.44 13.39
C MET A 376 13.24 26.45 14.50
N ASN A 377 14.40 26.65 15.11
CA ASN A 377 14.78 26.05 16.38
C ASN A 377 14.90 27.14 17.45
N VAL A 378 14.49 26.82 18.65
CA VAL A 378 14.57 27.70 19.82
C VAL A 378 15.13 26.89 20.98
N GLU A 379 16.26 27.37 21.51
CA GLU A 379 16.92 26.76 22.65
C GLU A 379 16.97 27.77 23.80
N VAL A 380 16.76 27.29 25.03
CA VAL A 380 16.82 28.09 26.26
C VAL A 380 17.93 27.52 27.13
N ASP A 381 18.95 28.34 27.38
CA ASP A 381 20.05 28.02 28.31
C ASP A 381 20.16 29.08 29.38
N GLY A 382 19.65 28.75 30.57
CA GLY A 382 19.56 29.69 31.71
C GLY A 382 18.70 30.90 31.41
N ASP A 383 19.30 32.08 31.30
CA ASP A 383 18.65 33.34 30.98
C ASP A 383 18.82 33.76 29.51
N LYS A 384 19.27 32.86 28.66
CA LYS A 384 19.46 33.12 27.23
C LYS A 384 18.51 32.31 26.37
N ILE A 385 17.98 32.98 25.36
CA ILE A 385 17.21 32.33 24.27
C ILE A 385 18.04 32.43 22.99
N GLN A 386 18.34 31.29 22.41
CA GLN A 386 18.95 31.17 21.10
C GLN A 386 17.86 30.80 20.08
N ILE A 387 17.72 31.60 19.01
CA ILE A 387 16.75 31.38 17.94
C ILE A 387 17.51 31.20 16.65
N SER A 388 17.31 30.09 15.97
CA SER A 388 17.89 29.76 14.68
C SER A 388 16.76 29.56 13.65
N VAL A 389 16.81 30.30 12.56
CA VAL A 389 15.76 30.28 11.51
C VAL A 389 16.38 30.19 10.13
N HIS A 390 15.88 29.32 9.29
CA HIS A 390 16.09 29.44 7.85
C HIS A 390 14.79 29.31 7.06
N SER A 391 14.78 29.92 5.87
CA SER A 391 13.62 29.97 5.00
C SER A 391 13.76 29.02 3.82
N PHE A 392 12.63 28.55 3.30
CA PHE A 392 12.55 27.85 1.99
C PHE A 392 12.23 28.79 0.84
N ILE A 393 11.93 30.07 1.15
CA ILE A 393 11.56 31.09 0.16
C ILE A 393 12.39 32.36 0.38
N GLN A 394 12.50 33.18 -0.65
CA GLN A 394 12.98 34.55 -0.49
C GLN A 394 11.85 35.41 0.07
N SER A 395 12.06 36.05 1.22
CA SER A 395 11.07 36.90 1.89
C SER A 395 11.73 37.96 2.76
N ASN A 396 11.11 39.11 2.89
CA ASN A 396 11.44 40.06 3.95
C ASN A 396 10.44 39.84 5.08
N GLY A 397 10.91 39.34 6.20
CA GLY A 397 10.07 39.00 7.35
C GLY A 397 10.51 39.77 8.60
N LYS A 398 9.62 39.82 9.56
CA LYS A 398 9.87 40.39 10.89
C LYS A 398 9.88 39.27 11.92
N LEU A 399 11.00 39.14 12.64
CA LEU A 399 11.09 38.24 13.79
C LEU A 399 10.75 39.03 15.05
N LYS A 400 9.80 38.54 15.83
CA LYS A 400 9.39 39.10 17.14
C LYS A 400 9.51 38.05 18.23
N VAL A 401 9.92 38.49 19.44
CA VAL A 401 9.81 37.70 20.66
C VAL A 401 8.94 38.46 21.65
N ILE A 402 7.87 37.80 22.12
CA ILE A 402 6.88 38.38 23.00
C ILE A 402 6.86 37.60 24.31
N SER A 403 6.87 38.29 25.47
CA SER A 403 6.72 37.68 26.77
C SER A 403 5.62 38.43 27.54
N GLY A 404 4.55 37.73 27.87
CA GLY A 404 3.32 38.33 28.34
C GLY A 404 2.76 39.35 27.33
N ASP A 405 2.48 40.57 27.75
CA ASP A 405 1.97 41.63 26.87
C ASP A 405 3.07 42.46 26.21
N SER A 406 4.35 42.06 26.32
CA SER A 406 5.50 42.92 25.95
C SER A 406 6.34 42.27 24.83
N THR A 407 6.59 42.99 23.74
CA THR A 407 7.60 42.64 22.76
C THR A 407 8.98 42.90 23.33
N ILE A 408 9.74 41.85 23.62
CA ILE A 408 11.09 41.95 24.18
C ILE A 408 12.18 42.00 23.12
N PHE A 409 11.87 41.61 21.88
CA PHE A 409 12.77 41.70 20.73
C PHE A 409 11.96 41.82 19.43
N GLU A 410 12.46 42.66 18.50
CA GLU A 410 11.90 42.76 17.15
C GLU A 410 13.02 43.12 16.15
N GLN A 411 13.07 42.42 15.01
CA GLN A 411 14.04 42.70 13.94
C GLN A 411 13.48 42.34 12.57
N GLU A 412 13.70 43.21 11.58
CA GLU A 412 13.48 42.92 10.15
C GLU A 412 14.61 42.03 9.61
N VAL A 413 14.26 40.96 8.88
CA VAL A 413 15.19 39.97 8.38
C VAL A 413 14.93 39.71 6.88
N PRO A 414 15.92 39.90 6.00
CA PRO A 414 15.83 39.55 4.58
C PRO A 414 16.15 38.06 4.39
N PHE A 415 15.18 37.21 4.53
CA PHE A 415 15.35 35.78 4.40
C PHE A 415 15.66 35.37 2.96
N GLN A 416 16.62 34.47 2.80
CA GLN A 416 16.98 33.81 1.55
C GLN A 416 16.86 32.28 1.74
N PRO A 417 16.47 31.51 0.71
CA PRO A 417 16.36 30.06 0.82
C PRO A 417 17.66 29.43 1.30
N MET A 418 17.57 28.59 2.34
CA MET A 418 18.68 27.85 2.96
C MET A 418 19.79 28.68 3.59
N VAL A 419 19.55 29.99 3.86
CA VAL A 419 20.47 30.83 4.62
C VAL A 419 20.01 30.86 6.06
N LEU A 420 20.93 30.50 6.97
CA LEU A 420 20.68 30.52 8.42
C LEU A 420 20.73 31.96 8.97
N HIS A 421 19.77 32.30 9.80
CA HIS A 421 19.74 33.51 10.64
C HIS A 421 19.67 33.10 12.11
N SER A 422 20.61 33.56 12.93
CA SER A 422 20.68 33.25 14.35
C SER A 422 20.60 34.49 15.20
N PHE A 423 19.84 34.43 16.28
CA PHE A 423 19.61 35.52 17.22
C PHE A 423 19.78 35.03 18.66
N GLN A 424 20.45 35.83 19.49
CA GLN A 424 20.61 35.54 20.90
C GLN A 424 20.04 36.68 21.75
N LEU A 425 19.21 36.31 22.70
CA LEU A 425 18.51 37.28 23.60
C LEU A 425 18.74 36.90 25.05
N ASN A 426 18.68 37.92 25.93
CA ASN A 426 18.63 37.71 27.39
C ASN A 426 17.15 37.68 27.82
N HIS A 427 16.77 36.68 28.62
CA HIS A 427 15.42 36.51 29.16
C HIS A 427 15.49 36.17 30.67
N PRO A 428 15.91 37.13 31.51
CA PRO A 428 16.22 36.85 32.91
C PRO A 428 15.02 36.45 33.76
N TYR A 429 13.81 36.73 33.33
CA TYR A 429 12.58 36.47 34.11
C TYR A 429 12.03 35.06 33.94
N GLN A 430 12.53 34.29 32.94
CA GLN A 430 12.13 32.91 32.66
C GLN A 430 10.59 32.70 32.59
N THR A 431 9.88 33.74 32.15
CA THR A 431 8.43 33.68 31.90
C THR A 431 8.13 33.03 30.55
N ASP A 432 6.90 32.57 30.36
CA ASP A 432 6.48 32.06 29.06
C ASP A 432 6.67 33.14 27.97
N PHE A 433 7.09 32.71 26.82
CA PHE A 433 7.32 33.58 25.66
C PHE A 433 6.90 32.88 24.35
N GLU A 434 6.71 33.69 23.35
CA GLU A 434 6.47 33.22 21.97
C GLU A 434 7.45 33.89 21.01
N VAL A 435 7.78 33.14 19.94
CA VAL A 435 8.61 33.64 18.83
C VAL A 435 7.79 33.56 17.55
N ILE A 436 7.66 34.70 16.85
CA ILE A 436 6.86 34.83 15.63
C ILE A 436 7.75 35.31 14.50
N VAL A 437 7.67 34.66 13.35
CA VAL A 437 8.23 35.12 12.07
C VAL A 437 7.09 35.21 11.05
N GLU A 438 6.48 36.40 10.96
CA GLU A 438 5.19 36.61 10.28
C GLU A 438 5.16 36.12 8.83
N ASN A 439 6.15 36.50 7.99
CA ASN A 439 6.16 36.16 6.56
C ASN A 439 6.61 34.73 6.26
N LEU A 440 7.06 33.99 7.27
CA LEU A 440 7.38 32.57 7.18
C LEU A 440 6.29 31.68 7.79
N ASP A 441 5.24 32.27 8.36
CA ASP A 441 4.18 31.55 9.11
C ASP A 441 4.74 30.66 10.23
N LEU A 442 5.80 31.12 10.93
CA LEU A 442 6.42 30.41 12.05
C LEU A 442 5.96 31.01 13.36
N HIS A 443 5.48 30.18 14.28
CA HIS A 443 5.00 30.57 15.59
C HIS A 443 5.36 29.50 16.63
N TYR A 444 6.36 29.80 17.45
CA TYR A 444 6.80 28.94 18.54
C TYR A 444 6.26 29.46 19.88
N LEU A 445 5.80 28.54 20.72
CA LEU A 445 5.38 28.78 22.11
C LEU A 445 6.32 28.03 23.05
N SER A 446 6.88 28.75 24.05
CA SER A 446 7.68 28.10 25.11
C SER A 446 6.84 27.19 26.00
N ASN A 447 5.55 27.45 26.09
CA ASN A 447 4.55 26.62 26.77
C ASN A 447 3.54 26.06 25.73
N PRO A 448 3.71 24.83 25.27
CA PRO A 448 2.85 24.24 24.22
C PRO A 448 1.50 23.72 24.75
N SER A 449 1.14 23.94 26.02
CA SER A 449 -0.11 23.42 26.61
C SER A 449 -1.37 23.70 25.79
N PRO A 450 -1.55 24.89 25.16
CA PRO A 450 -2.70 25.13 24.29
C PRO A 450 -2.80 24.25 23.04
N LEU A 451 -1.71 23.55 22.66
CA LEU A 451 -1.64 22.70 21.49
C LEU A 451 -1.90 21.22 21.82
N ARG A 452 -2.13 20.88 23.10
CA ARG A 452 -2.44 19.52 23.53
C ARG A 452 -3.83 19.10 23.06
N ILE A 453 -3.92 17.85 22.59
CA ILE A 453 -5.19 17.25 22.13
C ILE A 453 -5.73 16.37 23.26
N ASP A 454 -6.90 16.71 23.78
CA ASP A 454 -7.66 15.87 24.71
C ASP A 454 -8.60 14.97 23.90
N ARG A 455 -8.16 13.73 23.65
CA ARG A 455 -8.90 12.72 22.88
C ARG A 455 -8.71 11.33 23.47
N PRO A 456 -9.77 10.51 23.61
CA PRO A 456 -9.63 9.12 24.02
C PRO A 456 -9.09 8.29 22.84
N TYR A 457 -7.94 7.65 23.05
CA TYR A 457 -7.33 6.69 22.10
C TYR A 457 -7.57 5.23 22.48
N GLN A 458 -8.10 4.97 23.68
CA GLN A 458 -8.47 3.64 24.17
C GLN A 458 -9.94 3.63 24.54
N LEU A 459 -10.61 2.49 24.24
CA LEU A 459 -11.97 2.27 24.66
C LEU A 459 -11.99 1.78 26.11
N GLU A 460 -12.83 2.40 26.93
CA GLU A 460 -13.06 1.92 28.29
C GLU A 460 -13.75 0.57 28.30
N GLN A 461 -13.31 -0.33 29.18
CA GLN A 461 -13.86 -1.68 29.28
C GLN A 461 -15.36 -1.68 29.62
N SER A 462 -15.83 -0.70 30.38
CA SER A 462 -17.24 -0.49 30.69
C SER A 462 -18.12 -0.35 29.45
N ILE A 463 -17.66 0.40 28.46
CA ILE A 463 -18.42 0.63 27.20
C ILE A 463 -18.54 -0.69 26.41
N LEU A 464 -17.51 -1.54 26.41
CA LEU A 464 -17.56 -2.83 25.74
C LEU A 464 -18.57 -3.77 26.38
N THR A 465 -18.69 -3.76 27.71
CA THR A 465 -19.65 -4.61 28.42
C THR A 465 -21.10 -4.18 28.24
N ASP A 466 -21.33 -2.90 27.90
CA ASP A 466 -22.67 -2.35 27.67
C ASP A 466 -23.24 -2.67 26.27
N LEU A 467 -22.37 -3.04 25.32
CA LEU A 467 -22.82 -3.45 23.98
C LEU A 467 -23.40 -4.88 23.98
N SER A 468 -24.50 -5.07 23.29
CA SER A 468 -25.03 -6.42 23.06
C SER A 468 -24.06 -7.30 22.27
N ASP A 469 -24.14 -8.64 22.42
CA ASP A 469 -23.34 -9.61 21.63
C ASP A 469 -23.52 -9.37 20.11
N GLY A 470 -24.77 -9.05 19.69
CA GLY A 470 -25.07 -8.73 18.30
C GLY A 470 -24.35 -7.45 17.82
N ASP A 471 -24.32 -6.39 18.63
CA ASP A 471 -23.65 -5.14 18.25
C ASP A 471 -22.13 -5.30 18.20
N GLN A 472 -21.53 -6.03 19.15
CA GLN A 472 -20.08 -6.32 19.15
C GLN A 472 -19.70 -7.10 17.86
N LYS A 473 -20.45 -8.15 17.52
CA LYS A 473 -20.25 -8.92 16.28
C LYS A 473 -20.46 -8.09 15.03
N PHE A 474 -21.48 -7.21 15.03
CA PHE A 474 -21.71 -6.31 13.91
C PHE A 474 -20.49 -5.39 13.69
N HIS A 475 -19.98 -4.76 14.75
CA HIS A 475 -18.79 -3.91 14.63
C HIS A 475 -17.58 -4.68 14.08
N ALA A 476 -17.33 -5.90 14.58
CA ALA A 476 -16.27 -6.76 14.06
C ALA A 476 -16.48 -7.10 12.57
N GLY A 477 -17.69 -7.48 12.19
CA GLY A 477 -18.04 -7.81 10.80
C GLY A 477 -17.94 -6.61 9.87
N TYR A 478 -18.30 -5.41 10.33
CA TYR A 478 -18.22 -4.19 9.54
C TYR A 478 -16.76 -3.73 9.31
N GLU A 479 -15.87 -3.88 10.29
CA GLU A 479 -14.43 -3.67 10.07
C GLU A 479 -13.85 -4.66 9.05
N LEU A 480 -14.21 -5.95 9.16
CA LEU A 480 -13.83 -6.97 8.18
C LEU A 480 -14.33 -6.65 6.76
N LEU A 481 -15.55 -6.11 6.62
CA LEU A 481 -16.09 -5.67 5.34
C LEU A 481 -15.26 -4.53 4.74
N LYS A 482 -14.91 -3.51 5.53
CA LYS A 482 -14.04 -2.41 5.10
C LYS A 482 -12.64 -2.89 4.68
N GLU A 483 -12.14 -3.97 5.29
CA GLU A 483 -10.86 -4.60 4.97
C GLU A 483 -10.95 -5.64 3.84
N ARG A 484 -12.11 -5.81 3.22
CA ARG A 484 -12.40 -6.78 2.15
C ARG A 484 -12.31 -8.25 2.59
N HIS A 485 -12.45 -8.55 3.87
CA HIS A 485 -12.65 -9.91 4.38
C HIS A 485 -14.14 -10.31 4.33
N TYR A 486 -14.73 -10.27 3.14
CA TYR A 486 -16.19 -10.37 2.93
C TYR A 486 -16.81 -11.65 3.46
N GLN A 487 -16.15 -12.81 3.27
CA GLN A 487 -16.67 -14.08 3.82
C GLN A 487 -16.75 -14.06 5.34
N LYS A 488 -15.68 -13.58 6.01
CA LYS A 488 -15.68 -13.48 7.48
C LYS A 488 -16.72 -12.50 8.00
N ALA A 489 -16.94 -11.40 7.29
CA ALA A 489 -17.98 -10.44 7.62
C ALA A 489 -19.37 -11.06 7.45
N GLN A 490 -19.60 -11.82 6.37
CA GLN A 490 -20.85 -12.54 6.12
C GLN A 490 -21.16 -13.53 7.24
N ASP A 491 -20.17 -14.35 7.62
CA ASP A 491 -20.33 -15.36 8.68
C ASP A 491 -20.82 -14.70 10.00
N LEU A 492 -20.25 -13.54 10.37
CA LEU A 492 -20.69 -12.80 11.57
C LEU A 492 -22.10 -12.20 11.41
N PHE A 493 -22.43 -11.65 10.25
CA PHE A 493 -23.77 -11.10 10.02
C PHE A 493 -24.84 -12.20 10.00
N GLU A 494 -24.55 -13.35 9.41
CA GLU A 494 -25.45 -14.52 9.43
C GLU A 494 -25.68 -15.02 10.85
N GLU A 495 -24.64 -15.13 11.69
CA GLU A 495 -24.76 -15.49 13.10
C GLU A 495 -25.67 -14.52 13.90
N ILE A 496 -25.58 -13.22 13.62
CA ILE A 496 -26.46 -12.21 14.22
C ILE A 496 -27.90 -12.43 13.77
N LEU A 497 -28.11 -12.64 12.45
CA LEU A 497 -29.44 -12.76 11.85
C LEU A 497 -30.14 -14.07 12.17
N GLU A 498 -29.42 -15.14 12.51
CA GLU A 498 -30.00 -16.38 13.07
C GLU A 498 -30.70 -16.12 14.40
N LYS A 499 -30.10 -15.28 15.26
CA LYS A 499 -30.67 -14.93 16.59
C LYS A 499 -31.66 -13.76 16.50
N SER A 500 -31.41 -12.80 15.61
CA SER A 500 -32.15 -11.54 15.48
C SER A 500 -32.42 -11.22 13.99
N PRO A 501 -33.43 -11.86 13.35
CA PRO A 501 -33.67 -11.74 11.89
C PRO A 501 -33.92 -10.33 11.39
N ASN A 502 -34.31 -9.41 12.28
CA ASN A 502 -34.62 -8.01 11.97
C ASN A 502 -33.53 -7.05 12.44
N HIS A 503 -32.32 -7.52 12.77
CA HIS A 503 -31.21 -6.67 13.15
C HIS A 503 -30.84 -5.73 11.99
N LEU A 504 -31.04 -4.41 12.17
CA LEU A 504 -30.97 -3.42 11.09
C LEU A 504 -29.59 -3.37 10.42
N HIS A 505 -28.56 -3.26 11.25
CA HIS A 505 -27.19 -3.12 10.75
C HIS A 505 -26.71 -4.40 10.06
N ALA A 506 -27.02 -5.59 10.58
CA ALA A 506 -26.64 -6.84 9.95
C ALA A 506 -27.36 -7.05 8.61
N ASN A 507 -28.65 -6.69 8.51
CA ASN A 507 -29.37 -6.72 7.23
C ASN A 507 -28.79 -5.72 6.21
N LYS A 508 -28.32 -4.54 6.63
CA LYS A 508 -27.59 -3.61 5.74
C LYS A 508 -26.27 -4.22 5.27
N GLY A 509 -25.49 -4.76 6.19
CA GLY A 509 -24.22 -5.44 5.85
C GLY A 509 -24.41 -6.58 4.85
N MET A 510 -25.44 -7.43 5.07
CA MET A 510 -25.76 -8.49 4.11
C MET A 510 -26.22 -7.95 2.77
N ALA A 511 -27.01 -6.87 2.71
CA ALA A 511 -27.43 -6.24 1.45
C ALA A 511 -26.23 -5.70 0.66
N ASP A 512 -25.24 -5.11 1.32
CA ASP A 512 -23.98 -4.67 0.70
C ASP A 512 -23.20 -5.86 0.15
N LEU A 513 -23.02 -6.94 0.94
CA LEU A 513 -22.33 -8.15 0.49
C LEU A 513 -23.03 -8.83 -0.70
N TYR A 514 -24.36 -8.90 -0.69
CA TYR A 514 -25.13 -9.41 -1.84
C TYR A 514 -24.97 -8.52 -3.09
N PHE A 515 -24.92 -7.20 -2.93
CA PHE A 515 -24.64 -6.31 -4.05
C PHE A 515 -23.24 -6.58 -4.64
N ARG A 516 -22.21 -6.72 -3.79
CA ARG A 516 -20.83 -7.00 -4.22
C ARG A 516 -20.70 -8.35 -4.91
N SER A 517 -21.46 -9.36 -4.48
CA SER A 517 -21.44 -10.72 -5.05
C SER A 517 -22.37 -10.93 -6.25
N GLY A 518 -23.11 -9.89 -6.68
CA GLY A 518 -24.06 -9.97 -7.79
C GLY A 518 -25.40 -10.66 -7.45
N LYS A 519 -25.70 -10.93 -6.16
CA LYS A 519 -26.94 -11.55 -5.68
C LYS A 519 -28.00 -10.48 -5.36
N TYR A 520 -28.36 -9.68 -6.38
CA TYR A 520 -29.17 -8.47 -6.21
C TYR A 520 -30.56 -8.73 -5.62
N ILE A 521 -31.22 -9.84 -5.97
CA ILE A 521 -32.53 -10.20 -5.44
C ILE A 521 -32.47 -10.46 -3.93
N ASP A 522 -31.44 -11.14 -3.46
CA ASP A 522 -31.26 -11.42 -2.03
C ASP A 522 -30.90 -10.14 -1.27
N GLY A 523 -30.12 -9.24 -1.90
CA GLY A 523 -29.86 -7.92 -1.39
C GLY A 523 -31.15 -7.10 -1.18
N ILE A 524 -32.07 -7.10 -2.16
CA ILE A 524 -33.39 -6.45 -2.02
C ILE A 524 -34.19 -7.04 -0.88
N LYS A 525 -34.21 -8.36 -0.71
CA LYS A 525 -34.91 -9.00 0.42
C LYS A 525 -34.38 -8.52 1.78
N SER A 526 -33.06 -8.42 1.90
CA SER A 526 -32.41 -7.97 3.14
C SER A 526 -32.70 -6.49 3.41
N ILE A 527 -32.50 -5.60 2.41
CA ILE A 527 -32.63 -4.17 2.66
C ILE A 527 -34.09 -3.72 2.85
N ARG A 528 -35.07 -4.43 2.26
CA ARG A 528 -36.47 -4.14 2.47
C ARG A 528 -36.90 -4.31 3.92
N LYS A 529 -36.31 -5.21 4.70
CA LYS A 529 -36.60 -5.33 6.14
C LYS A 529 -36.28 -4.03 6.87
N ASN A 530 -35.13 -3.40 6.53
CA ASN A 530 -34.75 -2.11 7.12
C ASN A 530 -35.73 -1.00 6.71
N LEU A 531 -36.09 -0.92 5.41
CA LEU A 531 -37.00 0.10 4.91
C LEU A 531 -38.44 -0.08 5.44
N GLN A 532 -38.83 -1.29 5.84
CA GLN A 532 -40.13 -1.52 6.54
C GLN A 532 -40.10 -0.95 7.96
N MET A 533 -38.92 -0.90 8.60
CA MET A 533 -38.80 -0.34 9.94
C MET A 533 -38.54 1.18 9.92
N ASN A 534 -37.74 1.64 8.96
CA ASN A 534 -37.46 3.06 8.74
C ASN A 534 -37.32 3.36 7.24
N ALA A 535 -38.43 3.78 6.61
CA ALA A 535 -38.46 4.12 5.18
C ALA A 535 -37.58 5.31 4.79
N TYR A 536 -37.15 6.11 5.78
CA TYR A 536 -36.34 7.33 5.57
C TYR A 536 -34.84 7.11 5.82
N ASP A 537 -34.40 5.91 6.20
CA ASP A 537 -32.96 5.64 6.41
C ASP A 537 -32.18 5.82 5.10
N ALA A 538 -31.31 6.84 5.08
CA ALA A 538 -30.62 7.28 3.87
C ALA A 538 -29.69 6.23 3.30
N GLU A 539 -28.93 5.53 4.15
CA GLU A 539 -28.03 4.46 3.74
C GLU A 539 -28.80 3.26 3.15
N SER A 540 -29.87 2.82 3.81
CA SER A 540 -30.73 1.75 3.28
C SER A 540 -31.37 2.11 1.94
N ASN A 541 -31.80 3.35 1.77
CA ASN A 541 -32.32 3.86 0.50
C ASN A 541 -31.23 3.91 -0.59
N PHE A 542 -29.99 4.32 -0.24
CA PHE A 542 -28.87 4.33 -1.19
C PHE A 542 -28.52 2.91 -1.67
N LEU A 543 -28.41 1.95 -0.75
CA LEU A 543 -28.18 0.53 -1.08
C LEU A 543 -29.35 -0.06 -1.91
N ALA A 544 -30.60 0.23 -1.55
CA ALA A 544 -31.77 -0.19 -2.33
C ALA A 544 -31.73 0.39 -3.74
N GLY A 545 -31.37 1.67 -3.87
CA GLY A 545 -31.20 2.33 -5.18
C GLY A 545 -30.20 1.63 -6.07
N ASN A 546 -29.03 1.25 -5.52
CA ASN A 546 -27.99 0.50 -6.23
C ASN A 546 -28.49 -0.90 -6.66
N LEU A 547 -29.17 -1.62 -5.77
CA LEU A 547 -29.73 -2.95 -6.05
C LEU A 547 -30.83 -2.89 -7.14
N TYR A 548 -31.75 -1.94 -7.04
CA TYR A 548 -32.78 -1.73 -8.06
C TYR A 548 -32.18 -1.33 -9.41
N ARG A 549 -31.19 -0.45 -9.41
CA ARG A 549 -30.49 -0.05 -10.64
C ARG A 549 -29.83 -1.26 -11.31
N ALA A 550 -29.13 -2.11 -10.55
CA ALA A 550 -28.51 -3.34 -11.07
C ALA A 550 -29.53 -4.31 -11.68
N LEU A 551 -30.76 -4.33 -11.15
CA LEU A 551 -31.92 -5.07 -11.71
C LEU A 551 -32.63 -4.33 -12.84
N ARG A 552 -32.14 -3.16 -13.29
CA ARG A 552 -32.76 -2.26 -14.28
C ARG A 552 -34.15 -1.77 -13.89
N GLN A 553 -34.50 -1.79 -12.60
CA GLN A 553 -35.74 -1.25 -12.05
C GLN A 553 -35.62 0.25 -11.79
N TYR A 554 -35.45 1.04 -12.85
CA TYR A 554 -35.02 2.44 -12.78
C TYR A 554 -35.98 3.36 -12.01
N THR A 555 -37.30 3.11 -12.04
CA THR A 555 -38.26 3.88 -11.25
C THR A 555 -38.07 3.70 -9.75
N ASN A 556 -37.90 2.44 -9.30
CA ASN A 556 -37.63 2.13 -7.90
C ASN A 556 -36.26 2.68 -7.47
N ALA A 557 -35.26 2.61 -8.37
CA ALA A 557 -33.92 3.14 -8.11
C ALA A 557 -33.95 4.67 -7.90
N ARG A 558 -34.60 5.43 -8.80
CA ARG A 558 -34.74 6.89 -8.66
C ARG A 558 -35.47 7.30 -7.39
N GLU A 559 -36.54 6.59 -7.05
CA GLU A 559 -37.31 6.85 -5.81
C GLU A 559 -36.40 6.66 -4.60
N ALA A 560 -35.69 5.54 -4.50
CA ALA A 560 -34.77 5.24 -3.40
C ALA A 560 -33.61 6.26 -3.33
N PHE A 561 -32.94 6.58 -4.45
CA PHE A 561 -31.93 7.62 -4.47
C PHE A 561 -32.49 9.02 -4.12
N GLY A 562 -33.74 9.33 -4.47
CA GLY A 562 -34.39 10.56 -4.07
C GLY A 562 -34.54 10.71 -2.56
N TRP A 563 -34.81 9.61 -1.85
CA TRP A 563 -34.81 9.58 -0.38
C TRP A 563 -33.40 9.67 0.20
N ALA A 564 -32.44 8.92 -0.35
CA ALA A 564 -31.03 9.00 0.06
C ALA A 564 -30.44 10.41 -0.09
N ALA A 565 -30.81 11.14 -1.15
CA ALA A 565 -30.33 12.51 -1.42
C ALA A 565 -30.79 13.55 -0.37
N ARG A 566 -31.66 13.20 0.57
CA ARG A 566 -32.04 14.08 1.68
C ARG A 566 -30.96 14.16 2.74
N SER A 567 -30.11 13.13 2.88
CA SER A 567 -28.90 13.18 3.71
C SER A 567 -27.75 13.85 2.95
N MET A 568 -26.99 14.71 3.64
CA MET A 568 -25.82 15.36 3.05
C MET A 568 -24.76 14.37 2.62
N GLU A 569 -24.59 13.29 3.38
CA GLU A 569 -23.63 12.22 3.14
C GLU A 569 -23.83 11.53 1.78
N PHE A 570 -25.09 11.24 1.40
CA PHE A 570 -25.41 10.53 0.16
C PHE A 570 -25.84 11.45 -0.98
N ARG A 571 -26.07 12.74 -0.73
CA ARG A 571 -26.72 13.67 -1.67
C ARG A 571 -26.05 13.74 -3.03
N SER A 572 -24.75 14.03 -3.04
CA SER A 572 -23.99 14.13 -4.30
C SER A 572 -23.97 12.80 -5.07
N GLY A 573 -23.69 11.69 -4.39
CA GLY A 573 -23.68 10.36 -4.99
C GLY A 573 -25.05 9.92 -5.51
N ALA A 574 -26.11 10.18 -4.75
CA ALA A 574 -27.48 9.86 -5.16
C ALA A 574 -27.92 10.64 -6.42
N PHE A 575 -27.58 11.95 -6.49
CA PHE A 575 -27.85 12.74 -7.68
C PHE A 575 -27.03 12.29 -8.89
N ALA A 576 -25.75 11.91 -8.70
CA ALA A 576 -24.95 11.32 -9.77
C ALA A 576 -25.59 10.01 -10.29
N GLN A 577 -26.10 9.16 -9.40
CA GLN A 577 -26.78 7.91 -9.77
C GLN A 577 -28.09 8.16 -10.53
N ILE A 578 -28.88 9.13 -10.12
CA ILE A 578 -30.08 9.55 -10.84
C ILE A 578 -29.72 10.07 -12.23
N ALA A 579 -28.66 10.87 -12.34
CA ALA A 579 -28.17 11.38 -13.62
C ALA A 579 -27.73 10.25 -14.57
N GLU A 580 -27.02 9.24 -14.08
CA GLU A 580 -26.62 8.07 -14.86
C GLU A 580 -27.83 7.22 -15.30
N ILE A 581 -28.89 7.11 -14.48
CA ILE A 581 -30.14 6.45 -14.90
C ILE A 581 -30.79 7.23 -16.05
N TYR A 582 -30.80 8.56 -16.00
CA TYR A 582 -31.34 9.37 -17.10
C TYR A 582 -30.51 9.25 -18.38
N LEU A 583 -29.18 9.06 -18.28
CA LEU A 583 -28.34 8.70 -19.45
C LEU A 583 -28.84 7.37 -20.07
N SER A 584 -29.06 6.34 -19.23
CA SER A 584 -29.51 5.02 -19.68
C SER A 584 -30.90 5.07 -20.36
N GLU A 585 -31.71 6.10 -20.07
CA GLU A 585 -33.02 6.35 -20.68
C GLU A 585 -32.94 7.36 -21.85
N ASN A 586 -31.73 7.79 -22.28
CA ASN A 586 -31.51 8.82 -23.31
C ASN A 586 -32.17 10.20 -22.99
N LYS A 587 -32.37 10.50 -21.71
CA LYS A 587 -32.93 11.76 -21.21
C LYS A 587 -31.85 12.76 -20.87
N TRP A 588 -31.11 13.24 -21.90
CA TRP A 588 -29.89 14.00 -21.77
C TRP A 588 -30.03 15.28 -20.93
N ASP A 589 -31.10 16.06 -21.12
CA ASP A 589 -31.30 17.31 -20.35
C ASP A 589 -31.52 17.03 -18.86
N MET A 590 -32.30 15.97 -18.53
CA MET A 590 -32.46 15.54 -17.13
C MET A 590 -31.16 15.02 -16.53
N ALA A 591 -30.36 14.29 -17.32
CA ALA A 591 -29.03 13.85 -16.88
C ALA A 591 -28.11 15.04 -16.54
N ILE A 592 -28.12 16.09 -17.38
CA ILE A 592 -27.38 17.34 -17.13
C ILE A 592 -27.87 18.01 -15.84
N GLU A 593 -29.19 18.12 -15.64
CA GLU A 593 -29.79 18.76 -14.46
C GLU A 593 -29.31 18.09 -13.16
N TYR A 594 -29.44 16.75 -13.10
CA TYR A 594 -29.06 16.00 -11.89
C TYR A 594 -27.55 15.91 -11.70
N ALA A 595 -26.75 15.87 -12.76
CA ALA A 595 -25.30 15.94 -12.65
C ALA A 595 -24.85 17.32 -12.12
N ASN A 596 -25.48 18.43 -12.54
CA ASN A 596 -25.21 19.75 -11.95
C ASN A 596 -25.60 19.77 -10.45
N LYS A 597 -26.77 19.24 -10.07
CA LYS A 597 -27.12 19.10 -8.64
C LYS A 597 -26.07 18.31 -7.86
N SER A 598 -25.49 17.29 -8.47
CA SER A 598 -24.43 16.50 -7.82
C SER A 598 -23.18 17.34 -7.55
N ILE A 599 -22.68 18.08 -8.54
CA ILE A 599 -21.47 18.92 -8.37
C ILE A 599 -21.70 20.15 -7.48
N ASP A 600 -22.94 20.63 -7.30
CA ASP A 600 -23.28 21.69 -6.36
C ASP A 600 -22.98 21.29 -4.90
N PHE A 601 -23.05 20.00 -4.58
CA PHE A 601 -22.75 19.44 -3.24
C PHE A 601 -21.35 18.84 -3.13
N ASN A 602 -20.79 18.33 -4.23
CA ASN A 602 -19.40 17.85 -4.32
C ASN A 602 -18.79 18.24 -5.67
N ARG A 603 -18.12 19.39 -5.71
CA ARG A 603 -17.44 19.91 -6.91
C ARG A 603 -16.35 19.00 -7.47
N TYR A 604 -15.96 17.96 -6.76
CA TYR A 604 -14.98 16.95 -7.17
C TYR A 604 -15.61 15.59 -7.51
N ASN A 605 -16.93 15.52 -7.67
CA ASN A 605 -17.58 14.29 -8.10
C ASN A 605 -17.28 13.99 -9.58
N ILE A 606 -16.32 13.12 -9.82
CA ILE A 606 -15.82 12.75 -11.16
C ILE A 606 -16.96 12.17 -12.03
N ASN A 607 -17.77 11.26 -11.46
CA ASN A 607 -18.88 10.63 -12.19
C ASN A 607 -19.90 11.65 -12.71
N ALA A 608 -20.16 12.71 -11.96
CA ALA A 608 -21.06 13.78 -12.42
C ALA A 608 -20.48 14.55 -13.62
N TYR A 609 -19.17 14.80 -13.65
CA TYR A 609 -18.53 15.40 -14.82
C TYR A 609 -18.57 14.47 -16.03
N GLU A 610 -18.38 13.18 -15.85
CA GLU A 610 -18.49 12.18 -16.92
C GLU A 610 -19.89 12.20 -17.54
N VAL A 611 -20.94 12.27 -16.70
CA VAL A 611 -22.34 12.43 -17.17
C VAL A 611 -22.51 13.72 -17.97
N LEU A 612 -21.99 14.86 -17.49
CA LEU A 612 -22.08 16.15 -18.19
C LEU A 612 -21.38 16.11 -19.55
N ILE A 613 -20.20 15.46 -19.63
CA ILE A 613 -19.46 15.31 -20.88
C ILE A 613 -20.26 14.48 -21.89
N ILE A 614 -20.71 13.29 -21.49
CA ILE A 614 -21.48 12.39 -22.35
C ILE A 614 -22.78 13.06 -22.83
N ALA A 615 -23.58 13.61 -21.93
CA ALA A 615 -24.89 14.18 -22.27
C ALA A 615 -24.75 15.37 -23.21
N ASN A 616 -23.77 16.27 -22.98
CA ASN A 616 -23.52 17.40 -23.90
C ASN A 616 -22.97 16.90 -25.26
N ARG A 617 -22.12 15.88 -25.30
CA ARG A 617 -21.67 15.27 -26.57
C ARG A 617 -22.85 14.70 -27.37
N LYS A 618 -23.72 13.92 -26.73
CA LYS A 618 -24.91 13.34 -27.39
C LYS A 618 -25.91 14.40 -27.86
N LEU A 619 -25.97 15.57 -27.22
CA LEU A 619 -26.74 16.74 -27.68
C LEU A 619 -26.03 17.60 -28.73
N GLY A 620 -24.80 17.27 -29.14
CA GLY A 620 -23.99 18.06 -30.07
C GLY A 620 -23.50 19.40 -29.52
N LYS A 621 -23.55 19.61 -28.19
CA LYS A 621 -23.09 20.84 -27.51
C LYS A 621 -21.56 20.82 -27.34
N ILE A 622 -20.80 20.95 -28.45
CA ILE A 622 -19.36 20.77 -28.51
C ILE A 622 -18.59 21.70 -27.54
N THR A 623 -19.01 22.95 -27.40
CA THR A 623 -18.35 23.93 -26.53
C THR A 623 -18.43 23.53 -25.07
N GLU A 624 -19.60 23.12 -24.61
CA GLU A 624 -19.87 22.64 -23.24
C GLU A 624 -19.11 21.33 -22.98
N THR A 625 -19.11 20.39 -23.92
CA THR A 625 -18.34 19.14 -23.81
C THR A 625 -16.85 19.44 -23.61
N LYS A 626 -16.25 20.28 -24.43
CA LYS A 626 -14.83 20.70 -24.29
C LYS A 626 -14.57 21.41 -22.96
N LYS A 627 -15.51 22.24 -22.49
CA LYS A 627 -15.41 22.91 -21.19
C LYS A 627 -15.31 21.88 -20.04
N TYR A 628 -16.22 20.89 -20.02
CA TYR A 628 -16.23 19.88 -18.95
C TYR A 628 -15.05 18.91 -19.04
N ILE A 629 -14.60 18.50 -20.23
CA ILE A 629 -13.36 17.75 -20.43
C ILE A 629 -12.15 18.50 -19.83
N LYS A 630 -12.04 19.81 -20.12
CA LYS A 630 -10.98 20.64 -19.57
C LYS A 630 -11.07 20.76 -18.05
N THR A 631 -12.27 20.89 -17.50
CA THR A 631 -12.49 20.92 -16.04
C THR A 631 -12.07 19.61 -15.41
N LEU A 632 -12.48 18.49 -15.96
CA LEU A 632 -12.12 17.16 -15.46
C LEU A 632 -10.60 16.94 -15.51
N LEU A 633 -9.92 17.27 -16.60
CA LEU A 633 -8.46 17.20 -16.72
C LEU A 633 -7.71 18.21 -15.82
N SER A 634 -8.39 19.25 -15.32
CA SER A 634 -7.79 20.12 -14.30
C SER A 634 -7.89 19.56 -12.89
N ILE A 635 -8.88 18.71 -12.62
CA ILE A 635 -9.03 17.97 -11.37
C ILE A 635 -8.13 16.73 -11.37
N ASP A 636 -8.21 15.92 -12.43
CA ASP A 636 -7.44 14.69 -12.63
C ASP A 636 -6.72 14.72 -13.99
N PRO A 637 -5.46 15.16 -14.04
CA PRO A 637 -4.70 15.24 -15.30
C PRO A 637 -4.43 13.87 -15.97
N LEU A 638 -4.55 12.76 -15.25
CA LEU A 638 -4.40 11.39 -15.73
C LEU A 638 -5.76 10.71 -16.06
N ASN A 639 -6.84 11.50 -16.17
CA ASN A 639 -8.16 10.96 -16.40
C ASN A 639 -8.31 10.36 -17.80
N HIS A 640 -8.36 9.04 -17.89
CA HIS A 640 -8.44 8.31 -19.16
C HIS A 640 -9.80 8.49 -19.86
N PHE A 641 -10.89 8.62 -19.09
CA PHE A 641 -12.21 8.89 -19.67
C PHE A 641 -12.23 10.24 -20.43
N ALA A 642 -11.66 11.30 -19.85
CA ALA A 642 -11.63 12.60 -20.49
C ALA A 642 -10.77 12.60 -21.79
N ASN A 643 -9.68 11.82 -21.82
CA ASN A 643 -8.88 11.64 -23.02
C ASN A 643 -9.63 10.84 -24.10
N LEU A 644 -10.34 9.77 -23.73
CA LEU A 644 -11.19 8.99 -24.65
C LEU A 644 -12.35 9.83 -25.20
N GLU A 645 -13.05 10.62 -24.38
CA GLU A 645 -14.12 11.51 -24.83
C GLU A 645 -13.60 12.63 -25.75
N SER A 646 -12.32 13.02 -25.60
CA SER A 646 -11.69 13.94 -26.57
C SER A 646 -11.54 13.29 -27.94
N TYR A 647 -11.25 11.98 -27.99
CA TYR A 647 -11.25 11.20 -29.23
C TYR A 647 -12.67 11.03 -29.80
N PHE A 648 -13.66 10.65 -29.01
CA PHE A 648 -15.04 10.53 -29.49
C PHE A 648 -15.62 11.86 -30.00
N LEU A 649 -15.18 12.98 -29.45
CA LEU A 649 -15.55 14.30 -29.95
C LEU A 649 -14.89 14.66 -31.28
N ASN A 650 -13.72 14.14 -31.55
CA ASN A 650 -12.94 14.37 -32.76
C ASN A 650 -12.12 13.10 -33.11
N PRO A 651 -12.70 12.11 -33.81
CA PRO A 651 -12.10 10.80 -34.04
C PRO A 651 -11.00 10.87 -35.12
N ILE A 652 -9.82 11.36 -34.73
CA ILE A 652 -8.60 11.36 -35.53
C ILE A 652 -7.44 10.74 -34.74
N ASP A 653 -6.46 10.19 -35.46
CA ASP A 653 -5.33 9.44 -34.91
C ASP A 653 -4.60 10.18 -33.78
N THR A 654 -4.39 11.49 -33.90
CA THR A 654 -3.71 12.29 -32.88
C THR A 654 -4.39 12.22 -31.49
N PHE A 655 -5.72 12.18 -31.42
CA PHE A 655 -6.43 12.06 -30.15
C PHE A 655 -6.44 10.62 -29.65
N TRP A 656 -6.46 9.63 -30.55
CA TRP A 656 -6.30 8.23 -30.23
C TRP A 656 -4.91 7.94 -29.65
N ASP A 657 -3.85 8.39 -30.35
CA ASP A 657 -2.47 8.24 -29.89
C ASP A 657 -2.25 8.89 -28.52
N LYS A 658 -2.87 10.06 -28.29
CA LYS A 658 -2.83 10.73 -26.99
C LYS A 658 -3.50 9.89 -25.90
N TYR A 659 -4.64 9.27 -26.20
CA TYR A 659 -5.34 8.42 -25.24
C TYR A 659 -4.50 7.18 -24.89
N ILE A 660 -4.00 6.45 -25.90
CA ILE A 660 -3.18 5.26 -25.70
C ILE A 660 -1.88 5.57 -24.97
N SER A 661 -1.15 6.62 -25.38
CA SER A 661 0.13 7.01 -24.77
C SER A 661 0.01 7.50 -23.31
N ALA A 662 -1.19 7.86 -22.87
CA ALA A 662 -1.44 8.23 -21.48
C ALA A 662 -1.55 7.01 -20.54
N ILE A 663 -1.78 5.81 -21.09
CA ILE A 663 -1.90 4.57 -20.31
C ILE A 663 -0.53 3.90 -20.29
N LYS A 664 0.15 3.98 -19.13
CA LYS A 664 1.53 3.50 -18.95
C LYS A 664 1.66 2.49 -17.82
N ASN A 665 0.55 2.18 -17.15
CA ASN A 665 0.52 1.26 -16.01
C ASN A 665 0.67 -0.21 -16.45
N GLU A 666 0.86 -1.08 -15.48
CA GLU A 666 1.07 -2.53 -15.67
C GLU A 666 -0.10 -3.26 -16.38
N TYR A 667 -1.33 -2.71 -16.30
CA TYR A 667 -2.54 -3.37 -16.79
C TYR A 667 -3.36 -2.48 -17.74
N PRO A 668 -2.85 -2.11 -18.92
CA PRO A 668 -3.55 -1.21 -19.83
C PRO A 668 -4.94 -1.71 -20.23
N ASP A 669 -5.10 -3.02 -20.47
CA ASP A 669 -6.39 -3.62 -20.83
C ASP A 669 -7.46 -3.44 -19.74
N GLN A 670 -7.05 -3.37 -18.46
CA GLN A 670 -8.00 -3.15 -17.37
C GLN A 670 -8.56 -1.73 -17.38
N ILE A 671 -7.82 -0.73 -17.89
CA ILE A 671 -8.34 0.64 -18.09
C ILE A 671 -9.39 0.64 -19.20
N HIS A 672 -9.10 -0.02 -20.33
CA HIS A 672 -10.05 -0.12 -21.44
C HIS A 672 -11.35 -0.82 -21.04
N LEU A 673 -11.24 -1.94 -20.33
CA LEU A 673 -12.40 -2.67 -19.80
C LEU A 673 -13.19 -1.85 -18.78
N GLU A 674 -12.51 -1.06 -17.92
CA GLU A 674 -13.17 -0.17 -16.97
C GLU A 674 -14.04 0.86 -17.70
N LEU A 675 -13.49 1.49 -18.75
CA LEU A 675 -14.21 2.50 -19.53
C LEU A 675 -15.37 1.87 -20.32
N ALA A 676 -15.16 0.76 -21.01
CA ALA A 676 -16.22 0.06 -21.76
C ALA A 676 -17.37 -0.34 -20.83
N ILE A 677 -17.08 -0.92 -19.67
CA ILE A 677 -18.07 -1.31 -18.66
C ILE A 677 -18.76 -0.07 -18.06
N SER A 678 -18.05 1.04 -17.90
CA SER A 678 -18.64 2.31 -17.46
C SER A 678 -19.70 2.83 -18.44
N TYR A 679 -19.42 2.79 -19.76
CA TYR A 679 -20.42 3.10 -20.79
C TYR A 679 -21.59 2.12 -20.78
N PHE A 680 -21.32 0.83 -20.69
CA PHE A 680 -22.36 -0.21 -20.59
C PHE A 680 -23.31 0.01 -19.40
N ASN A 681 -22.76 0.32 -18.22
CA ASN A 681 -23.56 0.60 -17.01
C ASN A 681 -24.46 1.83 -17.14
N ARG A 682 -24.14 2.72 -18.07
CA ARG A 682 -24.91 3.95 -18.42
C ARG A 682 -25.82 3.73 -19.63
N GLY A 683 -25.96 2.49 -20.13
CA GLY A 683 -26.80 2.14 -21.27
C GLY A 683 -26.23 2.56 -22.63
N LEU A 684 -24.97 2.96 -22.71
CA LEU A 684 -24.29 3.46 -23.89
C LEU A 684 -23.49 2.32 -24.58
N ASN A 685 -24.20 1.29 -25.02
CA ASN A 685 -23.61 0.09 -25.58
C ASN A 685 -22.82 0.37 -26.86
N GLU A 686 -23.25 1.32 -27.70
CA GLU A 686 -22.55 1.73 -28.93
C GLU A 686 -21.19 2.34 -28.59
N ASP A 687 -21.13 3.31 -27.65
CA ASP A 687 -19.84 3.93 -27.24
C ASP A 687 -18.88 2.88 -26.62
N ALA A 688 -19.41 1.93 -25.85
CA ALA A 688 -18.62 0.81 -25.32
C ALA A 688 -18.06 -0.06 -26.44
N LEU A 689 -18.88 -0.39 -27.44
CA LEU A 689 -18.49 -1.22 -28.58
C LEU A 689 -17.47 -0.50 -29.47
N ASP A 690 -17.67 0.79 -29.77
CA ASP A 690 -16.73 1.59 -30.55
C ASP A 690 -15.32 1.57 -29.97
N LEU A 691 -15.21 1.73 -28.63
CA LEU A 691 -13.91 1.61 -27.93
C LEU A 691 -13.31 0.21 -28.12
N LEU A 692 -14.09 -0.84 -27.88
CA LEU A 692 -13.60 -2.22 -27.92
C LEU A 692 -13.19 -2.66 -29.34
N ILE A 693 -13.91 -2.22 -30.38
CA ILE A 693 -13.58 -2.51 -31.78
C ILE A 693 -12.20 -1.93 -32.16
N VAL A 694 -11.95 -0.67 -31.81
CA VAL A 694 -10.66 -0.04 -32.11
C VAL A 694 -9.51 -0.71 -31.37
N LEU A 695 -9.78 -1.30 -30.21
CA LEU A 695 -8.78 -2.00 -29.40
C LEU A 695 -8.51 -3.44 -29.86
N SER A 696 -9.49 -4.09 -30.50
CA SER A 696 -9.41 -5.52 -30.82
C SER A 696 -8.19 -5.91 -31.67
N ASP A 697 -7.67 -4.98 -32.49
CA ASP A 697 -6.47 -5.19 -33.30
C ASP A 697 -5.16 -5.00 -32.52
N SER A 698 -5.21 -4.44 -31.30
CA SER A 698 -4.03 -4.07 -30.50
C SER A 698 -3.81 -4.92 -29.25
N THR A 699 -4.78 -5.76 -28.86
CA THR A 699 -4.68 -6.64 -27.70
C THR A 699 -5.25 -8.02 -27.95
N ASN A 700 -4.60 -9.03 -27.35
CA ASN A 700 -5.05 -10.43 -27.38
C ASN A 700 -5.85 -10.80 -26.10
N ASN A 701 -6.25 -9.82 -25.28
CA ASN A 701 -6.99 -10.10 -24.04
C ASN A 701 -8.40 -10.63 -24.35
N PRO A 702 -8.72 -11.90 -24.00
CA PRO A 702 -10.00 -12.50 -24.34
C PRO A 702 -11.21 -11.80 -23.71
N LEU A 703 -11.01 -11.02 -22.63
CA LEU A 703 -12.11 -10.27 -22.03
C LEU A 703 -12.57 -9.10 -22.91
N ILE A 704 -11.72 -8.54 -23.77
CA ILE A 704 -12.11 -7.55 -24.78
C ILE A 704 -13.07 -8.22 -25.77
N GLN A 705 -12.68 -9.36 -26.31
CA GLN A 705 -13.51 -10.15 -27.24
C GLN A 705 -14.83 -10.62 -26.60
N LEU A 706 -14.78 -11.03 -25.32
CA LEU A 706 -15.98 -11.38 -24.55
C LEU A 706 -17.02 -10.24 -24.57
N TRP A 707 -16.57 -9.04 -24.21
CA TRP A 707 -17.47 -7.89 -24.12
C TRP A 707 -17.99 -7.44 -25.48
N MET A 708 -17.18 -7.49 -26.55
CA MET A 708 -17.63 -7.23 -27.92
C MET A 708 -18.73 -8.23 -28.33
N SER A 709 -18.47 -9.53 -28.17
CA SER A 709 -19.41 -10.60 -28.54
C SER A 709 -20.71 -10.49 -27.74
N TYR A 710 -20.62 -10.17 -26.44
CA TYR A 710 -21.78 -9.99 -25.57
C TYR A 710 -22.63 -8.77 -25.97
N LEU A 711 -21.98 -7.62 -26.27
CA LEU A 711 -22.68 -6.40 -26.69
C LEU A 711 -23.36 -6.54 -28.04
N MET A 712 -22.71 -7.26 -28.98
CA MET A 712 -23.28 -7.57 -30.30
C MET A 712 -24.29 -8.72 -30.28
N ASN A 713 -24.33 -9.48 -29.18
CA ASN A 713 -25.05 -10.75 -29.06
C ASN A 713 -24.65 -11.76 -30.17
N GLU A 714 -23.35 -11.85 -30.47
CA GLU A 714 -22.78 -12.70 -31.51
C GLU A 714 -21.85 -13.77 -30.92
N PRO A 715 -22.33 -15.02 -30.68
CA PRO A 715 -21.52 -16.08 -30.09
C PRO A 715 -20.31 -16.51 -30.93
N SER A 716 -20.34 -16.29 -32.26
CA SER A 716 -19.22 -16.67 -33.16
C SER A 716 -17.87 -16.04 -32.76
N GLY A 717 -17.88 -14.86 -32.15
CA GLY A 717 -16.69 -14.21 -31.63
C GLY A 717 -16.05 -14.92 -30.42
N LEU A 718 -16.76 -15.81 -29.75
CA LEU A 718 -16.24 -16.56 -28.59
C LEU A 718 -15.26 -17.68 -28.98
N GLU A 719 -15.26 -18.13 -30.24
CA GLU A 719 -14.40 -19.22 -30.75
C GLU A 719 -12.94 -18.76 -30.90
N VAL A 720 -12.67 -17.46 -30.93
CA VAL A 720 -11.32 -16.87 -31.13
C VAL A 720 -10.37 -17.21 -29.97
N ILE A 721 -10.87 -17.62 -28.78
CA ILE A 721 -10.05 -17.97 -27.62
C ILE A 721 -9.25 -19.27 -27.80
N SER A 722 -9.61 -20.13 -28.79
CA SER A 722 -8.90 -21.37 -29.06
C SER A 722 -7.42 -21.09 -29.44
N GLY A 723 -6.50 -21.37 -28.51
CA GLY A 723 -5.08 -21.09 -28.64
C GLY A 723 -4.61 -19.76 -28.01
N ALA A 724 -5.51 -18.95 -27.42
CA ALA A 724 -5.10 -17.81 -26.59
C ALA A 724 -4.52 -18.30 -25.25
N ASN A 725 -3.46 -17.64 -24.77
CA ASN A 725 -2.92 -17.94 -23.45
C ASN A 725 -3.93 -17.53 -22.36
N SER A 726 -4.41 -18.52 -21.58
CA SER A 726 -5.32 -18.28 -20.45
C SER A 726 -4.60 -17.82 -19.17
N ASP A 727 -3.25 -17.77 -19.18
CA ASP A 727 -2.48 -17.29 -18.07
C ASP A 727 -2.80 -15.82 -17.77
N PHE A 728 -2.93 -15.51 -16.50
CA PHE A 728 -3.11 -14.15 -16.02
C PHE A 728 -4.39 -13.43 -16.47
N ILE A 729 -5.39 -14.17 -16.98
CA ILE A 729 -6.72 -13.62 -17.29
C ILE A 729 -7.62 -13.76 -16.07
N PHE A 730 -7.80 -12.65 -15.34
CA PHE A 730 -8.48 -12.63 -14.05
C PHE A 730 -9.70 -11.68 -14.07
N PRO A 731 -10.87 -12.12 -14.55
CA PRO A 731 -12.10 -11.31 -14.49
C PRO A 731 -12.56 -11.14 -13.05
N TYR A 732 -12.77 -9.89 -12.63
CA TYR A 732 -13.09 -9.57 -11.22
C TYR A 732 -14.30 -8.65 -11.04
N ARG A 733 -14.72 -7.98 -12.12
CA ARG A 733 -15.84 -7.06 -12.03
C ARG A 733 -17.16 -7.82 -11.93
N ARG A 734 -18.07 -7.38 -11.03
CA ARG A 734 -19.39 -8.01 -10.91
C ARG A 734 -20.21 -7.89 -12.18
N GLU A 735 -20.03 -6.82 -12.95
CA GLU A 735 -20.68 -6.56 -14.23
C GLU A 735 -20.33 -7.62 -15.28
N SER A 736 -19.12 -8.19 -15.20
CA SER A 736 -18.68 -9.25 -16.11
C SER A 736 -19.38 -10.59 -15.86
N ILE A 737 -20.07 -10.77 -14.73
CA ILE A 737 -20.80 -12.02 -14.44
C ILE A 737 -21.80 -12.32 -15.57
N SER A 738 -22.64 -11.38 -15.97
CA SER A 738 -23.66 -11.60 -17.02
C SER A 738 -23.03 -11.94 -18.38
N ALA A 739 -21.93 -11.28 -18.75
CA ALA A 739 -21.23 -11.57 -20.00
C ALA A 739 -20.59 -12.97 -19.97
N LEU A 740 -19.96 -13.36 -18.85
CA LEU A 740 -19.36 -14.66 -18.66
C LEU A 740 -20.38 -15.79 -18.57
N GLU A 741 -21.54 -15.57 -17.91
CA GLU A 741 -22.66 -16.53 -17.90
C GLU A 741 -23.20 -16.75 -19.31
N TRP A 742 -23.38 -15.67 -20.09
CA TRP A 742 -23.79 -15.75 -21.49
C TRP A 742 -22.76 -16.53 -22.33
N ALA A 743 -21.44 -16.22 -22.18
CA ALA A 743 -20.40 -16.92 -22.94
C ALA A 743 -20.34 -18.42 -22.59
N SER A 744 -20.40 -18.78 -21.30
CA SER A 744 -20.37 -20.17 -20.86
C SER A 744 -21.58 -20.98 -21.31
N GLN A 745 -22.70 -20.34 -21.70
CA GLN A 745 -23.91 -20.97 -22.26
C GLN A 745 -23.87 -21.07 -23.77
N ASN A 746 -23.10 -20.21 -24.46
CA ASN A 746 -23.10 -20.10 -25.92
C ASN A 746 -21.79 -20.59 -26.58
N SER A 747 -20.83 -21.11 -25.79
CA SER A 747 -19.59 -21.70 -26.28
C SER A 747 -19.22 -22.94 -25.47
N ASP A 748 -18.68 -23.96 -26.14
CA ASP A 748 -18.16 -25.18 -25.50
C ASP A 748 -16.67 -25.02 -25.04
N GLN A 749 -16.05 -23.85 -25.24
CA GLN A 749 -14.70 -23.55 -24.79
C GLN A 749 -14.66 -23.51 -23.25
N TRP A 750 -13.78 -24.32 -22.65
CA TRP A 750 -13.72 -24.48 -21.19
C TRP A 750 -13.29 -23.18 -20.47
N GLU A 751 -12.55 -22.32 -21.13
CA GLU A 751 -12.00 -21.07 -20.62
C GLU A 751 -13.09 -20.13 -20.12
N TRP A 752 -14.21 -20.00 -20.84
CA TRP A 752 -15.30 -19.11 -20.41
C TRP A 752 -15.92 -19.55 -19.10
N SER A 753 -16.11 -20.84 -18.93
CA SER A 753 -16.61 -21.42 -17.68
C SER A 753 -15.57 -21.32 -16.55
N TYR A 754 -14.26 -21.41 -16.88
CA TYR A 754 -13.19 -21.16 -15.90
C TYR A 754 -13.13 -19.69 -15.47
N PHE A 755 -13.19 -18.76 -16.41
CA PHE A 755 -13.21 -17.33 -16.10
C PHE A 755 -14.45 -16.94 -15.28
N LEU A 756 -15.61 -17.53 -15.56
CA LEU A 756 -16.81 -17.36 -14.72
C LEU A 756 -16.58 -17.93 -13.32
N ALA A 757 -15.96 -19.09 -13.21
CA ALA A 757 -15.65 -19.70 -11.92
C ALA A 757 -14.66 -18.84 -11.10
N LEU A 758 -13.63 -18.25 -11.71
CA LEU A 758 -12.72 -17.31 -11.05
C LEU A 758 -13.47 -16.07 -10.54
N ASN A 759 -14.37 -15.51 -11.37
CA ASN A 759 -15.18 -14.34 -10.97
C ASN A 759 -16.12 -14.67 -9.80
N TYR A 760 -16.80 -15.81 -9.84
CA TYR A 760 -17.63 -16.28 -8.72
C TYR A 760 -16.79 -16.47 -7.44
N TRP A 761 -15.64 -17.12 -7.55
CA TRP A 761 -14.74 -17.32 -6.41
C TRP A 761 -14.25 -15.99 -5.82
N ALA A 762 -13.92 -15.02 -6.66
CA ALA A 762 -13.55 -13.67 -6.23
C ALA A 762 -14.70 -12.92 -5.51
N LYS A 763 -15.95 -13.38 -5.68
CA LYS A 763 -17.17 -12.83 -5.06
C LYS A 763 -17.70 -13.69 -3.91
N ASP A 764 -16.87 -14.56 -3.33
CA ASP A 764 -17.23 -15.49 -2.26
C ASP A 764 -18.39 -16.45 -2.62
N ARG A 765 -18.51 -16.78 -3.92
CA ARG A 765 -19.39 -17.79 -4.47
C ARG A 765 -18.63 -19.09 -4.76
N ASP A 766 -17.83 -19.54 -3.80
CA ASP A 766 -16.84 -20.63 -3.93
C ASP A 766 -17.49 -21.95 -4.35
N THR A 767 -18.65 -22.28 -3.80
CA THR A 767 -19.39 -23.53 -4.13
C THR A 767 -19.90 -23.51 -5.56
N GLU A 768 -20.34 -22.36 -6.06
CA GLU A 768 -20.78 -22.19 -7.45
C GLU A 768 -19.56 -22.26 -8.38
N ALA A 769 -18.44 -21.66 -7.99
CA ALA A 769 -17.17 -21.76 -8.72
C ALA A 769 -16.69 -23.22 -8.83
N LEU A 770 -16.67 -23.95 -7.72
CA LEU A 770 -16.27 -25.37 -7.72
C LEU A 770 -17.23 -26.24 -8.54
N LYS A 771 -18.53 -25.98 -8.49
CA LYS A 771 -19.52 -26.69 -9.31
C LYS A 771 -19.22 -26.51 -10.80
N LEU A 772 -18.93 -25.29 -11.25
CA LEU A 772 -18.53 -25.01 -12.64
C LEU A 772 -17.26 -25.77 -13.02
N MET A 773 -16.20 -25.64 -12.22
CA MET A 773 -14.91 -26.32 -12.48
C MET A 773 -15.02 -27.85 -12.52
N ASN A 774 -16.01 -28.45 -11.88
CA ASN A 774 -16.28 -29.87 -11.89
C ASN A 774 -17.13 -30.34 -13.08
N ALA A 775 -17.84 -29.42 -13.74
CA ALA A 775 -18.81 -29.72 -14.81
C ALA A 775 -18.23 -29.65 -16.23
N PHE A 776 -16.93 -29.37 -16.41
CA PHE A 776 -16.32 -29.21 -17.73
C PHE A 776 -16.41 -30.48 -18.58
N LYS A 777 -16.87 -30.36 -19.80
CA LYS A 777 -16.93 -31.43 -20.77
C LYS A 777 -15.53 -31.70 -21.38
N ALA A 778 -14.79 -30.65 -21.71
CA ALA A 778 -13.41 -30.72 -22.20
C ALA A 778 -12.42 -30.83 -21.00
N ILE A 779 -11.27 -31.45 -21.23
CA ILE A 779 -10.18 -31.53 -20.26
C ILE A 779 -9.28 -30.34 -20.52
N PRO A 780 -9.23 -29.35 -19.59
CA PRO A 780 -8.29 -28.23 -19.73
C PRO A 780 -6.84 -28.72 -19.78
N ASP A 781 -6.02 -28.12 -20.64
CA ASP A 781 -4.58 -28.33 -20.72
C ASP A 781 -3.77 -27.23 -19.99
N HIS A 782 -4.28 -26.78 -18.88
CA HIS A 782 -3.82 -25.59 -18.14
C HIS A 782 -3.58 -25.92 -16.67
N GLY A 783 -2.33 -25.99 -16.24
CA GLY A 783 -1.93 -26.36 -14.87
C GLY A 783 -2.51 -25.46 -13.77
N PRO A 784 -2.53 -24.10 -13.91
CA PRO A 784 -3.13 -23.22 -12.92
C PRO A 784 -4.61 -23.51 -12.65
N PHE A 785 -5.38 -23.96 -13.65
CA PHE A 785 -6.76 -24.42 -13.46
C PHE A 785 -6.83 -25.56 -12.43
N TYR A 786 -5.99 -26.57 -12.59
CA TYR A 786 -5.98 -27.73 -11.68
C TYR A 786 -5.51 -27.35 -10.28
N SER A 787 -4.51 -26.46 -10.15
CA SER A 787 -4.09 -25.91 -8.85
C SER A 787 -5.22 -25.14 -8.16
N ALA A 788 -5.96 -24.32 -8.90
CA ALA A 788 -7.13 -23.58 -8.40
C ALA A 788 -8.25 -24.52 -7.94
N ARG A 789 -8.58 -25.55 -8.75
CA ARG A 789 -9.62 -26.53 -8.40
C ARG A 789 -9.20 -27.41 -7.23
N ALA A 790 -7.95 -27.84 -7.17
CA ALA A 790 -7.40 -28.59 -6.05
C ALA A 790 -7.56 -27.82 -4.73
N TYR A 791 -7.26 -26.52 -4.72
CA TYR A 791 -7.47 -25.66 -3.56
C TYR A 791 -8.92 -25.63 -3.10
N LEU A 792 -9.87 -25.39 -4.00
CA LEU A 792 -11.30 -25.37 -3.66
C LEU A 792 -11.81 -26.74 -3.21
N ARG A 793 -11.37 -27.84 -3.85
CA ARG A 793 -11.68 -29.20 -3.44
C ARG A 793 -11.20 -29.48 -2.02
N ASN A 794 -9.95 -29.11 -1.71
CA ASN A 794 -9.38 -29.28 -0.37
C ASN A 794 -10.17 -28.47 0.67
N LYS A 795 -10.45 -27.18 0.37
CA LYS A 795 -11.22 -26.29 1.25
C LYS A 795 -12.60 -26.85 1.64
N TYR A 796 -13.26 -27.53 0.70
CA TYR A 796 -14.60 -28.07 0.89
C TYR A 796 -14.63 -29.60 1.09
N ASN A 797 -13.49 -30.22 1.42
CA ASN A 797 -13.35 -31.66 1.67
C ASN A 797 -13.88 -32.54 0.49
N ASN A 798 -13.73 -32.09 -0.74
CA ASN A 798 -14.09 -32.85 -1.93
C ASN A 798 -12.94 -33.78 -2.38
N SER A 799 -13.26 -34.95 -2.93
CA SER A 799 -12.28 -35.90 -3.46
C SER A 799 -11.59 -35.39 -4.75
N GLY A 800 -10.43 -35.96 -5.08
CA GLY A 800 -9.73 -35.74 -6.32
C GLY A 800 -8.71 -34.60 -6.30
N VAL A 801 -8.32 -34.12 -5.12
CA VAL A 801 -7.29 -33.08 -4.93
C VAL A 801 -5.94 -33.56 -5.49
N GLU A 802 -5.47 -34.72 -5.09
CA GLU A 802 -4.18 -35.28 -5.56
C GLU A 802 -4.12 -35.45 -7.07
N LYS A 803 -5.23 -35.94 -7.68
CA LYS A 803 -5.35 -36.07 -9.13
C LYS A 803 -5.25 -34.73 -9.85
N ASP A 804 -5.81 -33.66 -9.26
CA ASP A 804 -5.69 -32.31 -9.82
C ASP A 804 -4.25 -31.80 -9.67
N LEU A 805 -3.57 -32.03 -8.54
CA LEU A 805 -2.16 -31.65 -8.38
C LEU A 805 -1.24 -32.40 -9.38
N ASP A 806 -1.47 -33.69 -9.59
CA ASP A 806 -0.73 -34.48 -10.59
C ASP A 806 -0.94 -33.90 -12.00
N ARG A 807 -2.17 -33.53 -12.36
CA ARG A 807 -2.48 -32.86 -13.63
C ARG A 807 -1.87 -31.47 -13.76
N SER A 808 -1.86 -30.71 -12.67
CA SER A 808 -1.22 -29.39 -12.64
C SER A 808 0.27 -29.48 -13.00
N ILE A 809 0.97 -30.45 -12.39
CA ILE A 809 2.38 -30.73 -12.70
C ILE A 809 2.54 -31.29 -14.12
N LEU A 810 1.61 -32.11 -14.59
CA LEU A 810 1.68 -32.69 -15.93
C LEU A 810 1.64 -31.62 -17.03
N TYR A 811 0.77 -30.61 -16.89
CA TYR A 811 0.59 -29.59 -17.92
C TYR A 811 1.62 -28.44 -17.78
N ASP A 812 1.95 -28.03 -16.55
CA ASP A 812 2.86 -26.90 -16.30
C ASP A 812 3.99 -27.25 -15.30
N GLY A 813 4.57 -28.43 -15.41
CA GLY A 813 5.64 -28.89 -14.53
C GLY A 813 6.96 -28.11 -14.64
N ASN A 814 7.13 -27.26 -15.66
CA ASN A 814 8.24 -26.33 -15.78
C ASN A 814 8.03 -25.03 -14.95
N SER A 815 6.87 -24.87 -14.32
CA SER A 815 6.57 -23.79 -13.39
C SER A 815 6.86 -24.23 -11.96
N TRP A 816 7.92 -23.71 -11.35
CA TRP A 816 8.27 -24.04 -9.97
C TRP A 816 7.18 -23.66 -8.94
N PRO A 817 6.37 -22.59 -9.10
CA PRO A 817 5.24 -22.31 -8.21
C PRO A 817 4.18 -23.42 -8.22
N ILE A 818 3.96 -24.07 -9.34
CA ILE A 818 3.03 -25.22 -9.48
C ILE A 818 3.55 -26.41 -8.64
N GLN A 819 4.84 -26.72 -8.74
CA GLN A 819 5.44 -27.81 -7.96
C GLN A 819 5.45 -27.49 -6.46
N LEU A 820 5.80 -26.23 -6.10
CA LEU A 820 5.76 -25.76 -4.72
C LEU A 820 4.37 -25.90 -4.10
N ASN A 821 3.31 -25.56 -4.86
CA ASN A 821 1.91 -25.70 -4.41
C ASN A 821 1.55 -27.16 -4.08
N ALA A 822 1.99 -28.12 -4.91
CA ALA A 822 1.76 -29.54 -4.68
C ALA A 822 2.52 -30.05 -3.43
N VAL A 823 3.80 -29.70 -3.29
CA VAL A 823 4.60 -30.04 -2.09
C VAL A 823 3.92 -29.53 -0.83
N LYS A 824 3.52 -28.25 -0.84
CA LYS A 824 2.82 -27.61 0.30
C LYS A 824 1.55 -28.37 0.68
N TYR A 825 0.72 -28.76 -0.27
CA TYR A 825 -0.49 -29.54 0.01
C TYR A 825 -0.17 -30.82 0.78
N TYR A 826 0.83 -31.60 0.36
CA TYR A 826 1.18 -32.85 1.04
C TYR A 826 1.80 -32.61 2.43
N GLN A 827 2.54 -31.51 2.63
CA GLN A 827 3.04 -31.10 3.95
C GLN A 827 1.90 -30.70 4.88
N ASP A 828 0.95 -29.88 4.41
CA ASP A 828 -0.20 -29.43 5.18
C ASP A 828 -1.12 -30.60 5.60
N ASN A 829 -1.13 -31.68 4.80
CA ASN A 829 -1.88 -32.92 5.08
C ASN A 829 -1.01 -34.00 5.77
N ASN A 830 0.17 -33.66 6.28
CA ASN A 830 1.11 -34.58 6.97
C ASN A 830 1.56 -35.80 6.13
N SER A 831 1.45 -35.72 4.81
CA SER A 831 1.91 -36.77 3.87
C SER A 831 3.41 -36.58 3.54
N TRP A 832 4.25 -36.62 4.57
CA TRP A 832 5.65 -36.19 4.50
C TRP A 832 6.51 -36.99 3.50
N SER A 833 6.26 -38.30 3.35
CA SER A 833 6.99 -39.13 2.38
C SER A 833 6.72 -38.68 0.93
N LYS A 834 5.45 -38.35 0.62
CA LYS A 834 5.09 -37.84 -0.70
C LYS A 834 5.60 -36.41 -0.93
N ALA A 835 5.52 -35.57 0.11
CA ALA A 835 6.10 -34.22 0.09
C ALA A 835 7.62 -34.27 -0.17
N LEU A 836 8.34 -35.22 0.44
CA LEU A 836 9.76 -35.41 0.22
C LEU A 836 10.05 -35.82 -1.23
N GLU A 837 9.35 -36.84 -1.75
CA GLU A 837 9.50 -37.31 -3.15
C GLU A 837 9.35 -36.16 -4.16
N LEU A 838 8.30 -35.35 -4.00
CA LEU A 838 8.01 -34.22 -4.90
C LEU A 838 9.02 -33.09 -4.72
N SER A 839 9.36 -32.72 -3.47
CA SER A 839 10.31 -31.64 -3.20
C SER A 839 11.73 -31.99 -3.66
N GLU A 840 12.14 -33.26 -3.59
CA GLU A 840 13.42 -33.73 -4.13
C GLU A 840 13.47 -33.61 -5.65
N LYS A 841 12.41 -34.03 -6.36
CA LYS A 841 12.26 -33.82 -7.81
C LYS A 841 12.32 -32.35 -8.20
N ALA A 842 11.55 -31.50 -7.48
CA ALA A 842 11.53 -30.06 -7.70
C ALA A 842 12.90 -29.43 -7.45
N ASN A 843 13.60 -29.81 -6.38
CA ASN A 843 14.93 -29.29 -6.06
C ASN A 843 15.99 -29.66 -7.12
N ASN A 844 15.88 -30.85 -7.70
CA ASN A 844 16.75 -31.27 -8.81
C ASN A 844 16.43 -30.51 -10.12
N GLN A 845 15.18 -30.18 -10.37
CA GLN A 845 14.74 -29.44 -11.56
C GLN A 845 15.04 -27.95 -11.46
N PHE A 846 14.92 -27.36 -10.28
CA PHE A 846 15.10 -25.92 -10.02
C PHE A 846 16.18 -25.69 -8.94
N PRO A 847 17.45 -25.99 -9.25
CA PRO A 847 18.54 -25.86 -8.30
C PRO A 847 18.72 -24.38 -7.89
N ASN A 848 19.10 -24.15 -6.62
CA ASN A 848 19.28 -22.84 -6.02
C ASN A 848 17.99 -21.98 -5.90
N ASN A 849 16.81 -22.62 -6.02
CA ASN A 849 15.55 -21.96 -5.70
C ASN A 849 15.27 -22.12 -4.21
N PHE A 850 15.56 -21.07 -3.44
CA PHE A 850 15.43 -21.12 -1.97
C PHE A 850 14.03 -21.46 -1.48
N ASN A 851 12.94 -21.12 -2.23
CA ASN A 851 11.58 -21.50 -1.86
C ASN A 851 11.39 -23.02 -1.87
N ILE A 852 11.94 -23.68 -2.88
CA ILE A 852 11.90 -25.14 -3.00
C ILE A 852 12.84 -25.79 -1.98
N GLU A 853 14.07 -25.25 -1.82
CA GLU A 853 15.04 -25.75 -0.83
C GLU A 853 14.49 -25.74 0.59
N ILE A 854 13.78 -24.68 1.00
CA ILE A 854 13.13 -24.58 2.33
C ILE A 854 12.02 -25.63 2.47
N MET A 855 11.19 -25.84 1.45
CA MET A 855 10.15 -26.87 1.49
C MET A 855 10.74 -28.30 1.51
N HIS A 856 11.84 -28.52 0.80
CA HIS A 856 12.57 -29.77 0.84
C HIS A 856 13.20 -30.00 2.22
N ALA A 857 13.87 -29.02 2.80
CA ALA A 857 14.41 -29.07 4.15
C ALA A 857 13.33 -29.38 5.20
N LYS A 858 12.15 -28.78 5.06
CA LYS A 858 11.00 -29.08 5.93
C LYS A 858 10.54 -30.53 5.83
N SER A 859 10.46 -31.08 4.61
CA SER A 859 10.12 -32.49 4.41
C SER A 859 11.14 -33.45 5.01
N LEU A 860 12.45 -33.16 4.87
CA LEU A 860 13.54 -33.90 5.49
C LEU A 860 13.45 -33.87 7.02
N LEU A 861 13.21 -32.67 7.59
CA LEU A 861 13.08 -32.47 9.04
C LEU A 861 11.96 -33.35 9.64
N TYR A 862 10.76 -33.30 9.03
CA TYR A 862 9.60 -34.05 9.55
C TYR A 862 9.72 -35.58 9.43
N LEU A 863 10.61 -36.05 8.52
CA LEU A 863 10.98 -37.45 8.39
C LEU A 863 12.20 -37.88 9.25
N GLY A 864 12.75 -36.95 10.05
CA GLY A 864 13.89 -37.20 10.92
C GLY A 864 15.23 -37.31 10.19
N ARG A 865 15.31 -36.89 8.91
CA ARG A 865 16.55 -36.87 8.09
C ARG A 865 17.37 -35.61 8.41
N TYR A 866 17.78 -35.47 9.70
CA TYR A 866 18.35 -34.24 10.23
C TYR A 866 19.69 -33.86 9.56
N ASP A 867 20.56 -34.81 9.30
CA ASP A 867 21.87 -34.51 8.67
C ASP A 867 21.70 -33.92 7.28
N GLU A 868 20.81 -34.49 6.47
CA GLU A 868 20.53 -34.02 5.12
C GLU A 868 19.83 -32.64 5.14
N CYS A 869 18.91 -32.43 6.08
CA CYS A 869 18.29 -31.14 6.29
C CYS A 869 19.32 -30.05 6.66
N ILE A 870 20.25 -30.35 7.56
CA ILE A 870 21.34 -29.45 7.98
C ILE A 870 22.28 -29.15 6.79
N ASP A 871 22.67 -30.19 6.04
CA ASP A 871 23.59 -30.03 4.90
C ASP A 871 22.98 -29.20 3.78
N LEU A 872 21.66 -29.30 3.55
CA LEU A 872 20.92 -28.48 2.61
C LEU A 872 20.87 -27.03 3.10
N LEU A 873 20.46 -26.77 4.35
CA LEU A 873 20.31 -25.43 4.92
C LEU A 873 21.65 -24.69 5.05
N LYS A 874 22.78 -25.39 5.23
CA LYS A 874 24.11 -24.78 5.19
C LYS A 874 24.50 -24.22 3.83
N LYS A 875 23.90 -24.72 2.74
CA LYS A 875 24.21 -24.33 1.36
C LYS A 875 23.18 -23.35 0.80
N ALA A 876 21.94 -23.42 1.27
CA ALA A 876 20.83 -22.57 0.81
C ALA A 876 21.17 -21.08 1.02
N ARG A 877 20.78 -20.24 0.06
CA ARG A 877 20.86 -18.78 0.15
C ARG A 877 19.42 -18.23 0.17
N VAL A 878 18.92 -17.91 1.35
CA VAL A 878 17.51 -17.59 1.54
C VAL A 878 17.28 -16.07 1.53
N LEU A 879 16.29 -15.60 0.76
CA LEU A 879 15.73 -14.25 0.82
C LEU A 879 14.33 -14.34 1.43
N PRO A 880 14.22 -14.12 2.75
CA PRO A 880 12.95 -14.30 3.46
C PRO A 880 11.97 -13.16 3.16
N SER A 881 10.69 -13.39 3.40
CA SER A 881 9.73 -12.30 3.58
C SER A 881 10.00 -11.56 4.89
N GLU A 882 9.51 -10.33 4.98
CA GLU A 882 9.55 -9.57 6.22
C GLU A 882 8.94 -10.39 7.39
N MET A 883 9.59 -10.35 8.55
CA MET A 883 9.22 -11.10 9.77
C MET A 883 9.25 -12.62 9.66
N ALA A 884 9.70 -13.21 8.55
CA ALA A 884 9.84 -14.67 8.43
C ALA A 884 10.87 -15.22 9.42
N ARG A 885 10.62 -16.46 9.89
CA ARG A 885 11.48 -17.19 10.82
C ARG A 885 11.79 -18.62 10.35
N GLU A 886 11.09 -19.10 9.34
CA GLU A 886 11.03 -20.53 9.01
C GLU A 886 12.40 -21.14 8.69
N SER A 887 13.23 -20.50 7.86
CA SER A 887 14.55 -21.03 7.47
C SER A 887 15.46 -21.28 8.70
N ARG A 888 15.50 -20.31 9.62
CA ARG A 888 16.27 -20.42 10.86
C ARG A 888 15.66 -21.45 11.83
N GLN A 889 14.33 -21.53 11.93
CA GLN A 889 13.65 -22.49 12.77
C GLN A 889 13.90 -23.92 12.30
N LEU A 890 13.88 -24.19 11.00
CA LEU A 890 14.21 -25.50 10.44
C LEU A 890 15.64 -25.92 10.80
N TYR A 891 16.61 -25.01 10.73
CA TYR A 891 18.00 -25.23 11.12
C TYR A 891 18.13 -25.60 12.61
N GLU A 892 17.53 -24.81 13.46
CA GLU A 892 17.48 -25.03 14.91
C GLU A 892 16.87 -26.39 15.25
N TRP A 893 15.70 -26.67 14.71
CA TRP A 893 14.96 -27.90 15.01
C TRP A 893 15.66 -29.15 14.48
N ALA A 894 16.36 -29.05 13.35
CA ALA A 894 17.15 -30.15 12.83
C ALA A 894 18.31 -30.50 13.78
N TYR A 895 19.03 -29.51 14.30
CA TYR A 895 20.09 -29.74 15.27
C TYR A 895 19.58 -30.24 16.63
N ILE A 896 18.45 -29.71 17.12
CA ILE A 896 17.81 -30.21 18.33
C ILE A 896 17.35 -31.66 18.11
N GLY A 897 16.69 -31.97 17.00
CA GLY A 897 16.25 -33.35 16.69
C GLY A 897 17.43 -34.32 16.57
N LYS A 898 18.53 -33.91 15.94
CA LYS A 898 19.78 -34.68 15.90
C LYS A 898 20.36 -34.93 17.31
N SER A 899 20.38 -33.90 18.17
CA SER A 899 20.87 -34.03 19.55
C SER A 899 20.11 -35.06 20.35
N LEU A 900 18.76 -35.11 20.19
CA LEU A 900 17.91 -36.11 20.87
C LEU A 900 18.27 -37.55 20.43
N GLY A 901 18.54 -37.74 19.14
CA GLY A 901 19.03 -39.02 18.63
C GLY A 901 20.40 -39.43 19.23
N LEU A 902 21.29 -38.45 19.38
CA LEU A 902 22.61 -38.66 20.00
C LEU A 902 22.53 -38.97 21.51
N ILE A 903 21.68 -38.26 22.23
CA ILE A 903 21.40 -38.53 23.68
C ILE A 903 20.88 -39.96 23.84
N LYS A 904 19.91 -40.35 23.03
CA LYS A 904 19.35 -41.73 23.10
C LYS A 904 20.42 -42.82 22.85
N ASN A 905 21.42 -42.51 22.04
CA ASN A 905 22.55 -43.40 21.73
C ASN A 905 23.75 -43.20 22.67
N ASN A 906 23.61 -42.46 23.75
CA ASN A 906 24.64 -42.15 24.75
C ASN A 906 25.90 -41.45 24.19
N LYS A 907 25.74 -40.69 23.10
CA LYS A 907 26.79 -39.87 22.48
C LYS A 907 26.81 -38.44 22.99
N ILE A 908 27.04 -38.27 24.29
CA ILE A 908 26.78 -37.02 25.02
C ILE A 908 27.58 -35.82 24.45
N LEU A 909 28.90 -36.01 24.21
CA LEU A 909 29.72 -34.91 23.64
C LEU A 909 29.21 -34.42 22.27
N ALA A 910 28.81 -35.36 21.40
CA ALA A 910 28.25 -35.02 20.09
C ALA A 910 26.88 -34.36 20.23
N ALA A 911 26.09 -34.76 21.22
CA ALA A 911 24.81 -34.13 21.54
C ALA A 911 25.01 -32.65 21.96
N ARG A 912 25.97 -32.40 22.88
CA ARG A 912 26.29 -31.00 23.30
C ARG A 912 26.73 -30.13 22.12
N ASN A 913 27.62 -30.62 21.25
CA ASN A 913 28.02 -29.89 20.05
C ASN A 913 26.80 -29.59 19.13
N SER A 914 25.85 -30.50 19.03
CA SER A 914 24.64 -30.33 18.25
C SER A 914 23.70 -29.28 18.88
N ILE A 915 23.56 -29.26 20.21
CA ILE A 915 22.78 -28.23 20.93
C ILE A 915 23.41 -26.87 20.73
N GLU A 916 24.73 -26.75 20.83
CA GLU A 916 25.44 -25.49 20.61
C GLU A 916 25.26 -24.99 19.16
N SER A 917 25.41 -25.86 18.15
CA SER A 917 25.14 -25.49 16.75
C SER A 917 23.69 -25.05 16.52
N SER A 918 22.72 -25.51 17.31
CA SER A 918 21.33 -25.04 17.22
C SER A 918 21.15 -23.57 17.63
N ARG A 919 22.11 -22.97 18.34
CA ARG A 919 22.10 -21.54 18.73
C ARG A 919 22.67 -20.61 17.67
N GLU A 920 23.30 -21.17 16.64
CA GLU A 920 23.87 -20.37 15.55
C GLU A 920 22.79 -19.66 14.72
N TRP A 921 23.15 -18.54 14.16
CA TRP A 921 22.32 -17.75 13.24
C TRP A 921 23.05 -17.53 11.91
N PRO A 922 23.08 -18.56 11.03
CA PRO A 922 23.80 -18.47 9.77
C PRO A 922 23.21 -17.39 8.85
N LYS A 923 24.04 -16.43 8.40
CA LYS A 923 23.63 -15.31 7.54
C LYS A 923 22.97 -15.77 6.23
N ASN A 924 23.43 -16.89 5.66
CA ASN A 924 22.87 -17.45 4.41
C ASN A 924 21.38 -17.85 4.52
N LEU A 925 20.85 -18.02 5.73
CA LEU A 925 19.43 -18.27 5.96
C LEU A 925 18.58 -17.00 5.98
N GLY A 926 19.18 -15.82 5.82
CA GLY A 926 18.51 -14.53 5.65
C GLY A 926 17.83 -13.96 6.90
N ILE A 927 18.03 -14.56 8.07
CA ILE A 927 17.37 -14.16 9.32
C ILE A 927 18.42 -13.82 10.37
N GLY A 928 18.39 -12.60 10.88
CA GLY A 928 19.29 -12.12 11.91
C GLY A 928 18.87 -12.51 13.32
N LYS A 929 19.83 -12.51 14.25
CA LYS A 929 19.61 -12.86 15.66
C LYS A 929 18.77 -11.77 16.34
N PRO A 930 17.62 -12.08 16.97
CA PRO A 930 16.83 -11.12 17.71
C PRO A 930 17.52 -10.66 19.00
N TYR A 931 17.06 -9.55 19.57
CA TYR A 931 17.60 -9.00 20.82
C TYR A 931 17.56 -10.01 21.98
N LYS A 932 16.48 -10.77 22.08
CA LYS A 932 16.29 -11.86 23.05
C LYS A 932 15.87 -13.14 22.30
N PRO A 933 16.82 -13.98 21.87
CA PRO A 933 16.52 -15.25 21.21
C PRO A 933 15.82 -16.22 22.16
N ASP A 934 14.89 -17.00 21.62
CA ASP A 934 14.26 -18.08 22.39
C ASP A 934 15.16 -19.32 22.41
N GLU A 935 15.88 -19.51 23.48
CA GLU A 935 16.80 -20.63 23.69
C GLU A 935 16.29 -21.59 24.78
N ARG A 936 15.00 -21.56 25.10
CA ARG A 936 14.41 -22.34 26.19
C ARG A 936 14.60 -23.84 26.02
N LEU A 937 14.54 -24.38 24.79
CA LEU A 937 14.77 -25.80 24.52
C LEU A 937 16.24 -26.17 24.66
N GLN A 938 17.15 -25.35 24.19
CA GLN A 938 18.59 -25.58 24.35
C GLN A 938 19.00 -25.56 25.83
N ASN A 939 18.58 -24.53 26.55
CA ASN A 939 18.88 -24.38 27.98
C ASN A 939 18.29 -25.54 28.77
N PHE A 940 17.11 -26.03 28.39
CA PHE A 940 16.52 -27.24 28.98
C PHE A 940 17.38 -28.48 28.74
N LEU A 941 17.87 -28.71 27.51
CA LEU A 941 18.69 -29.86 27.18
C LEU A 941 20.08 -29.80 27.87
N ASP A 942 20.68 -28.64 28.01
CA ASP A 942 21.93 -28.45 28.75
C ASP A 942 21.72 -28.78 30.24
N ALA A 943 20.67 -28.25 30.88
CA ALA A 943 20.34 -28.54 32.26
C ALA A 943 20.09 -30.04 32.49
N TYR A 944 19.45 -30.70 31.53
CA TYR A 944 19.28 -32.17 31.58
C TYR A 944 20.61 -32.92 31.48
N LEU A 945 21.49 -32.55 30.57
CA LEU A 945 22.80 -33.20 30.39
C LEU A 945 23.82 -32.88 31.49
N ASP A 946 23.67 -31.79 32.20
CA ASP A 946 24.50 -31.36 33.32
C ASP A 946 23.97 -31.91 34.66
N GLU A 947 22.80 -32.58 34.68
CA GLU A 947 22.10 -32.98 35.87
C GLU A 947 21.93 -31.82 36.89
N SER A 948 21.84 -30.59 36.37
CA SER A 948 21.80 -29.36 37.17
C SER A 948 20.44 -29.03 37.78
N GLU A 949 19.38 -29.67 37.29
CA GLU A 949 18.02 -29.54 37.79
C GLU A 949 17.36 -30.91 38.03
N ASP A 950 16.47 -30.99 39.03
CA ASP A 950 15.63 -32.14 39.25
C ASP A 950 14.67 -32.44 38.10
N ILE A 951 14.51 -33.70 37.71
CA ILE A 951 13.65 -34.16 36.60
C ILE A 951 12.23 -33.62 36.73
N SER A 952 11.68 -33.49 37.98
CA SER A 952 10.35 -32.95 38.23
C SER A 952 10.24 -31.48 37.79
N ASN A 953 11.25 -30.64 38.10
CA ASN A 953 11.32 -29.26 37.70
C ASN A 953 11.48 -29.15 36.18
N LEU A 954 12.35 -29.97 35.55
CA LEU A 954 12.51 -30.04 34.10
C LEU A 954 11.20 -30.38 33.41
N LYS A 955 10.43 -31.37 33.87
CA LYS A 955 9.10 -31.70 33.32
C LYS A 955 8.11 -30.54 33.44
N LYS A 956 8.10 -29.83 34.57
CA LYS A 956 7.24 -28.68 34.80
C LYS A 956 7.58 -27.53 33.83
N ASN A 957 8.87 -27.23 33.65
CA ASN A 957 9.34 -26.21 32.71
C ASN A 957 8.97 -26.56 31.27
N LEU A 958 9.20 -27.80 30.84
CA LEU A 958 8.85 -28.30 29.53
C LEU A 958 7.34 -28.28 29.26
N THR A 959 6.52 -28.55 30.26
CA THR A 959 5.06 -28.45 30.18
C THR A 959 4.61 -27.00 29.96
N LYS A 960 5.31 -26.02 30.57
CA LYS A 960 5.04 -24.59 30.33
C LYS A 960 5.41 -24.24 28.89
N ILE A 961 6.60 -24.60 28.42
CA ILE A 961 7.06 -24.36 27.04
C ILE A 961 6.07 -24.98 26.04
N SER A 962 5.55 -26.20 26.31
CA SER A 962 4.64 -26.89 25.39
C SER A 962 3.31 -26.15 25.15
N LYS A 963 2.82 -25.38 26.14
CA LYS A 963 1.59 -24.60 26.02
C LYS A 963 1.75 -23.38 25.08
N GLU A 964 2.97 -22.91 24.93
CA GLU A 964 3.34 -21.76 24.11
C GLU A 964 3.91 -22.18 22.73
N SER A 965 4.06 -23.51 22.50
CA SER A 965 4.70 -24.06 21.30
C SER A 965 3.69 -24.67 20.34
N SER A 966 4.01 -24.62 19.06
CA SER A 966 3.21 -25.20 17.97
C SER A 966 4.10 -25.89 16.93
N GLY A 967 3.51 -26.56 15.97
CA GLY A 967 4.22 -27.19 14.86
C GLY A 967 5.28 -28.20 15.29
N TYR A 968 6.47 -28.14 14.68
CA TYR A 968 7.55 -29.09 14.92
C TYR A 968 8.16 -28.94 16.32
N ALA A 969 8.19 -27.76 16.91
CA ALA A 969 8.63 -27.55 18.29
C ALA A 969 7.85 -28.44 19.29
N LEU A 970 6.54 -28.57 19.10
CA LEU A 970 5.71 -29.47 19.93
C LEU A 970 6.07 -30.95 19.74
N ILE A 971 6.50 -31.36 18.52
CA ILE A 971 6.99 -32.73 18.24
C ILE A 971 8.30 -32.98 19.00
N LEU A 972 9.23 -32.04 18.99
CA LEU A 972 10.48 -32.10 19.74
C LEU A 972 10.21 -32.20 21.24
N ILE A 973 9.34 -31.35 21.79
CA ILE A 973 8.97 -31.37 23.21
C ILE A 973 8.39 -32.72 23.62
N LYS A 974 7.49 -33.30 22.82
CA LYS A 974 6.95 -34.64 23.07
C LYS A 974 8.04 -35.73 23.05
N SER A 975 9.03 -35.57 22.17
CA SER A 975 10.18 -36.48 22.07
C SER A 975 11.09 -36.38 23.30
N ILE A 976 11.32 -35.13 23.76
CA ILE A 976 12.06 -34.86 25.01
C ILE A 976 11.33 -35.48 26.23
N MET A 977 10.01 -35.28 26.33
CA MET A 977 9.21 -35.87 27.41
C MET A 977 9.34 -37.41 27.47
N LYS A 978 9.45 -38.09 26.31
CA LYS A 978 9.68 -39.54 26.25
C LYS A 978 11.08 -39.95 26.71
N ILE A 979 12.08 -39.08 26.60
CA ILE A 979 13.44 -39.33 27.09
C ILE A 979 13.49 -39.19 28.63
N LEU A 980 12.69 -38.29 29.17
CA LEU A 980 12.58 -38.07 30.63
C LEU A 980 11.80 -39.14 31.38
N GLY A 981 11.17 -40.11 30.69
CA GLY A 981 10.33 -41.15 31.23
C GLY A 981 8.94 -40.67 31.54
#